data_b0a63553f99347b8c19cc61981891c40
#
_entry.id   b0a63553f99347b8c19cc61981891c40
#
_cell.length_a   1.000
_cell.length_b   1.000
_cell.length_c   1.000
_cell.angle_alpha   90.00
_cell.angle_beta   90.00
_cell.angle_gamma   90.00
#
_symmetry.space_group_name_H-M   'P 1'
#
loop_
_entity.id
_entity.type
_entity.pdbx_description
1 polymer ?
#
loop_
_entity_poly.entity_id
_entity_poly.type
_entity_poly.pdbx_seq_one_letter_code
_entity_poly.pdbx_strand_id
1 'polypeptide(L)'
;MLDFMEGADKRYVIPVYQRKYAWKNDNCRQLYEDLKKIVRDNRSSHFFGSIVSSVVGNGSKTEYHIIDGQQRLTTVSLLLLAIRNLIYKRRVIAQEDKLDEQIAQRFLIAPWAKEDDRIKLRPVKSDRDALTKLYSGDEEDYDPSSNLTLNYQFFCDMILKEEVSVDDLYAAIGKLQIISITLDQGDNAQLIFESLNSTGLALAEGDKIRNYILMGLKPQDQSKYFDTYWAKIERCTQNDVSGCVRDYLSIKQQITPTISNVYRAFKGYAETAKLSVDILLADLLRYARFFEKLLVCKSGLGEQKLDDCLYRMMRLDIVVTRPFLMEVLCLNQDGKLTVGEVLQIFLITENYLFRRNICEVPTNALNKIFLNLNKEILRYDNTADNYVQKFIYTLLSKKESGRFPDNDEFTKILSSKQVYQMRGKYKAYLFERFENYGTIEAKDVYTHLDKNTYTIEHIMPQHLTPAWTEALGANAGEIHATWLHRLANLTLTGYNPNLSNKLFQEKRDAEEGGYKVSGLKMNQKIAMKESWGLSELEERNEEMLALAMKIWAYPETAFVPAKKEFDSCTLDDEDIDLTGRDIAKYSYQNVEQSVSSWADMFEHVVKFLHQKDKSVLAALAYSSNSADLSNYVNNTEEGLRSALKIDENIYMERNTSTTLKISVLRRLFVLYEADPMDLVFYLKDMESEKVAEASRYELRKRYWTYALPIIQKRHAHRGTFSNCNPGTSNTLSGYFGISGFSISCIANYDSARIDFYMGKGDSAQNKAAFDILFAHKEEIETELGISLTWERANEYKASWLCYHLYDVGITNEADWSRMAKFHAEWSDKICNAVLPYLQDSDDDGSKQRITDIAGILREWTVEQSAVNENLAKCNRTYTRFTTNGMSEILPDIPGAPSGWNTDNHYFYEIVNRTGKNFYVQCAVSSRNIPDDFRAICDRINEFYPAKYVKGNWQWRTHFKSTTMSIDEELSKEKIFSKLKQCLEEILKFEAELKSKMLSQG
;
A
#
# COMPACT_ATOMS: atom_id res chain seq x y z
N MET A 1 -41.34 9.27 -0.65
CA MET A 1 -40.78 8.49 -1.78
C MET A 1 -41.83 8.18 -2.84
N LEU A 2 -42.98 7.64 -2.45
CA LEU A 2 -44.03 7.32 -3.43
C LEU A 2 -44.56 8.58 -4.15
N ASP A 3 -44.79 9.70 -3.46
CA ASP A 3 -45.20 10.97 -4.09
C ASP A 3 -44.23 11.45 -5.19
N PHE A 4 -42.96 11.23 -5.02
CA PHE A 4 -41.95 11.49 -6.07
C PHE A 4 -42.18 10.59 -7.27
N MET A 5 -42.46 9.31 -7.06
CA MET A 5 -42.61 8.29 -8.11
C MET A 5 -44.03 8.34 -8.80
N GLU A 6 -45.01 8.93 -8.17
CA GLU A 6 -46.38 8.96 -8.66
C GLU A 6 -46.57 9.93 -9.86
N GLY A 7 -47.33 9.52 -10.85
CA GLY A 7 -47.71 10.31 -12.04
C GLY A 7 -47.56 9.51 -13.35
N ALA A 8 -48.62 9.43 -14.14
CA ALA A 8 -48.60 8.64 -15.38
C ALA A 8 -47.67 9.18 -16.49
N ASP A 9 -47.37 10.47 -16.43
CA ASP A 9 -46.52 11.22 -17.37
C ASP A 9 -45.03 11.24 -16.95
N LYS A 10 -44.71 10.86 -15.73
CA LYS A 10 -43.32 10.90 -15.23
C LYS A 10 -42.47 9.73 -15.77
N ARG A 11 -41.22 10.03 -16.10
CA ARG A 11 -40.16 9.08 -16.46
C ARG A 11 -38.93 9.37 -15.67
N TYR A 12 -38.23 8.35 -15.23
CA TYR A 12 -36.97 8.44 -14.46
C TYR A 12 -35.87 7.85 -15.32
N VAL A 13 -35.00 8.69 -15.82
CA VAL A 13 -33.86 8.30 -16.66
C VAL A 13 -32.59 8.31 -15.83
N ILE A 14 -31.94 7.18 -15.77
CA ILE A 14 -30.58 7.10 -15.22
C ILE A 14 -29.60 7.37 -16.36
N PRO A 15 -28.91 8.53 -16.37
CA PRO A 15 -28.03 8.90 -17.48
C PRO A 15 -26.85 7.94 -17.63
N VAL A 16 -26.29 7.86 -18.85
CA VAL A 16 -25.20 6.93 -19.20
C VAL A 16 -23.91 7.13 -18.40
N TYR A 17 -23.71 8.32 -17.83
CA TYR A 17 -22.56 8.59 -16.97
C TYR A 17 -22.71 8.02 -15.55
N GLN A 18 -23.89 7.57 -15.16
CA GLN A 18 -24.13 6.93 -13.88
C GLN A 18 -23.62 5.48 -13.91
N ARG A 19 -23.25 4.96 -12.72
CA ARG A 19 -22.87 3.55 -12.60
C ARG A 19 -24.09 2.64 -12.73
N LYS A 20 -23.87 1.41 -13.18
CA LYS A 20 -24.88 0.35 -13.10
C LYS A 20 -25.38 0.15 -11.67
N TYR A 21 -26.52 -0.51 -11.54
CA TYR A 21 -27.08 -0.86 -10.24
C TYR A 21 -26.11 -1.74 -9.45
N ALA A 22 -25.68 -1.24 -8.29
CA ALA A 22 -24.58 -1.82 -7.53
C ALA A 22 -24.95 -2.27 -6.11
N TRP A 23 -26.16 -1.96 -5.63
CA TRP A 23 -26.59 -2.45 -4.33
C TRP A 23 -26.69 -3.98 -4.35
N LYS A 24 -26.29 -4.58 -3.22
CA LYS A 24 -26.35 -6.03 -2.97
C LYS A 24 -27.44 -6.35 -1.98
N ASN A 25 -27.68 -7.64 -1.76
CA ASN A 25 -28.72 -8.12 -0.84
C ASN A 25 -28.62 -7.50 0.57
N ASP A 26 -27.43 -7.18 1.08
CA ASP A 26 -27.28 -6.54 2.41
C ASP A 26 -27.93 -5.15 2.46
N ASN A 27 -27.79 -4.35 1.39
CA ASN A 27 -28.44 -3.05 1.29
C ASN A 27 -29.98 -3.19 1.22
N CYS A 28 -30.47 -4.17 0.45
CA CYS A 28 -31.88 -4.48 0.34
C CYS A 28 -32.46 -5.02 1.65
N ARG A 29 -31.69 -5.86 2.34
CA ARG A 29 -32.03 -6.36 3.68
C ARG A 29 -32.19 -5.22 4.67
N GLN A 30 -31.24 -4.27 4.68
CA GLN A 30 -31.35 -3.11 5.55
C GLN A 30 -32.64 -2.31 5.31
N LEU A 31 -32.96 -2.02 4.03
CA LEU A 31 -34.21 -1.35 3.68
C LEU A 31 -35.42 -2.16 4.16
N TYR A 32 -35.45 -3.47 3.92
CA TYR A 32 -36.58 -4.32 4.30
C TYR A 32 -36.79 -4.38 5.82
N GLU A 33 -35.71 -4.49 6.58
CA GLU A 33 -35.72 -4.44 8.04
C GLU A 33 -36.20 -3.06 8.57
N ASP A 34 -35.80 -1.97 7.90
CA ASP A 34 -36.30 -0.65 8.29
C ASP A 34 -37.78 -0.47 7.98
N LEU A 35 -38.31 -1.05 6.90
CA LEU A 35 -39.77 -1.10 6.62
C LEU A 35 -40.50 -1.93 7.67
N LYS A 36 -39.97 -3.09 8.07
CA LYS A 36 -40.51 -3.89 9.17
C LYS A 36 -40.57 -3.10 10.49
N LYS A 37 -39.55 -2.32 10.83
CA LYS A 37 -39.54 -1.44 12.01
C LYS A 37 -40.63 -0.36 11.90
N ILE A 38 -40.85 0.22 10.70
CA ILE A 38 -41.95 1.18 10.49
C ILE A 38 -43.31 0.56 10.85
N VAL A 39 -43.55 -0.66 10.39
CA VAL A 39 -44.79 -1.39 10.70
C VAL A 39 -44.87 -1.72 12.18
N ARG A 40 -43.88 -2.43 12.70
CA ARG A 40 -43.88 -2.93 14.10
C ARG A 40 -43.96 -1.80 15.12
N ASP A 41 -43.20 -0.74 14.94
CA ASP A 41 -43.08 0.39 15.87
C ASP A 41 -44.13 1.49 15.57
N ASN A 42 -45.03 1.27 14.57
CA ASN A 42 -46.00 2.24 14.06
C ASN A 42 -45.43 3.65 13.81
N ARG A 43 -44.28 3.72 13.18
CA ARG A 43 -43.60 4.98 12.90
C ARG A 43 -44.36 5.80 11.87
N SER A 44 -44.40 7.11 12.08
CA SER A 44 -45.06 8.04 11.14
C SER A 44 -44.24 8.25 9.86
N SER A 45 -42.89 8.15 9.94
CA SER A 45 -41.99 8.34 8.82
C SER A 45 -40.62 7.70 9.05
N HIS A 46 -39.89 7.53 7.96
CA HIS A 46 -38.48 7.08 7.98
C HIS A 46 -37.71 7.85 6.91
N PHE A 47 -36.61 8.50 7.30
CA PHE A 47 -35.76 9.22 6.35
C PHE A 47 -34.93 8.25 5.52
N PHE A 48 -35.12 8.25 4.19
CA PHE A 48 -34.48 7.33 3.27
C PHE A 48 -33.32 7.95 2.45
N GLY A 49 -33.15 9.27 2.53
CA GLY A 49 -32.06 10.00 1.87
C GLY A 49 -32.53 11.05 0.88
N SER A 50 -31.65 11.46 -0.03
CA SER A 50 -31.94 12.48 -1.06
C SER A 50 -32.06 11.86 -2.44
N ILE A 51 -32.85 12.50 -3.30
CA ILE A 51 -32.83 12.26 -4.76
C ILE A 51 -32.61 13.62 -5.44
N VAL A 52 -31.61 13.69 -6.30
CA VAL A 52 -31.31 14.88 -7.09
C VAL A 52 -31.59 14.59 -8.55
N SER A 53 -32.34 15.43 -9.19
CA SER A 53 -32.72 15.27 -10.61
C SER A 53 -32.71 16.60 -11.36
N SER A 54 -32.55 16.54 -12.65
CA SER A 54 -32.87 17.64 -13.56
C SER A 54 -34.08 17.26 -14.40
N VAL A 55 -34.94 18.23 -14.68
CA VAL A 55 -36.16 18.00 -15.45
C VAL A 55 -35.94 18.41 -16.90
N VAL A 56 -36.20 17.47 -17.79
CA VAL A 56 -36.21 17.70 -19.23
C VAL A 56 -37.65 17.54 -19.73
N GLY A 57 -38.33 18.65 -19.96
CA GLY A 57 -39.73 18.66 -20.45
C GLY A 57 -39.80 18.74 -21.96
N ASN A 58 -40.54 17.81 -22.60
CA ASN A 58 -40.91 17.89 -23.99
C ASN A 58 -42.43 17.64 -24.13
N GLY A 59 -43.20 18.70 -24.03
CA GLY A 59 -44.66 18.65 -24.23
C GLY A 59 -45.41 17.89 -23.13
N SER A 60 -46.04 16.75 -23.43
CA SER A 60 -46.87 15.96 -22.53
C SER A 60 -46.09 14.97 -21.63
N LYS A 61 -44.76 14.92 -21.71
CA LYS A 61 -43.90 14.00 -20.93
C LYS A 61 -42.89 14.78 -20.09
N THR A 62 -42.75 14.39 -18.81
CA THR A 62 -41.76 14.94 -17.90
C THR A 62 -40.72 13.86 -17.64
N GLU A 63 -39.48 14.07 -18.07
CA GLU A 63 -38.35 13.16 -17.82
C GLU A 63 -37.49 13.75 -16.69
N TYR A 64 -37.29 12.96 -15.63
CA TYR A 64 -36.38 13.24 -14.51
C TYR A 64 -35.07 12.51 -14.77
N HIS A 65 -34.04 13.23 -15.11
CA HIS A 65 -32.68 12.70 -15.24
C HIS A 65 -32.05 12.65 -13.83
N ILE A 66 -31.84 11.45 -13.31
CA ILE A 66 -31.41 11.24 -11.93
C ILE A 66 -29.90 11.46 -11.80
N ILE A 67 -29.53 12.48 -11.06
CA ILE A 67 -28.13 12.88 -10.79
C ILE A 67 -27.60 12.18 -9.54
N ASP A 68 -28.42 12.05 -8.49
CA ASP A 68 -28.12 11.27 -7.29
C ASP A 68 -29.36 10.55 -6.80
N GLY A 69 -29.17 9.46 -6.02
CA GLY A 69 -30.28 8.65 -5.48
C GLY A 69 -30.75 7.53 -6.41
N GLN A 70 -30.07 7.26 -7.54
CA GLN A 70 -30.44 6.22 -8.49
C GLN A 70 -30.56 4.82 -7.86
N GLN A 71 -29.67 4.44 -6.92
CA GLN A 71 -29.69 3.14 -6.25
C GLN A 71 -30.97 3.01 -5.41
N ARG A 72 -31.34 4.07 -4.68
CA ARG A 72 -32.55 4.11 -3.84
C ARG A 72 -33.81 3.97 -4.70
N LEU A 73 -33.90 4.77 -5.76
CA LEU A 73 -35.04 4.75 -6.70
C LEU A 73 -35.21 3.39 -7.34
N THR A 74 -34.10 2.80 -7.83
CA THR A 74 -34.11 1.47 -8.46
C THR A 74 -34.54 0.39 -7.43
N THR A 75 -34.03 0.44 -6.21
CA THR A 75 -34.36 -0.56 -5.18
C THR A 75 -35.83 -0.51 -4.77
N VAL A 76 -36.38 0.69 -4.60
CA VAL A 76 -37.84 0.82 -4.29
C VAL A 76 -38.68 0.36 -5.49
N SER A 77 -38.25 0.64 -6.73
CA SER A 77 -38.91 0.13 -7.93
C SER A 77 -38.91 -1.41 -7.98
N LEU A 78 -37.79 -2.06 -7.61
CA LEU A 78 -37.68 -3.53 -7.53
C LEU A 78 -38.59 -4.12 -6.45
N LEU A 79 -38.64 -3.48 -5.27
CA LEU A 79 -39.52 -3.92 -4.18
C LEU A 79 -41.01 -3.80 -4.57
N LEU A 80 -41.42 -2.66 -5.16
CA LEU A 80 -42.76 -2.49 -5.66
C LEU A 80 -43.11 -3.49 -6.79
N LEU A 81 -42.13 -3.80 -7.64
CA LEU A 81 -42.30 -4.82 -8.70
C LEU A 81 -42.46 -6.21 -8.11
N ALA A 82 -41.70 -6.55 -7.03
CA ALA A 82 -41.86 -7.82 -6.34
C ALA A 82 -43.23 -7.97 -5.68
N ILE A 83 -43.72 -6.94 -4.97
CA ILE A 83 -45.05 -6.92 -4.40
C ILE A 83 -46.10 -7.14 -5.50
N ARG A 84 -46.06 -6.33 -6.59
CA ARG A 84 -46.96 -6.41 -7.71
C ARG A 84 -46.98 -7.81 -8.34
N ASN A 85 -45.82 -8.36 -8.66
CA ASN A 85 -45.70 -9.65 -9.33
C ASN A 85 -46.20 -10.82 -8.45
N LEU A 86 -45.93 -10.79 -7.15
CA LEU A 86 -46.38 -11.82 -6.21
C LEU A 86 -47.92 -11.80 -6.04
N ILE A 87 -48.53 -10.62 -5.97
CA ILE A 87 -50.01 -10.49 -5.93
C ILE A 87 -50.62 -10.99 -7.28
N TYR A 88 -50.06 -10.49 -8.41
CA TYR A 88 -50.53 -10.88 -9.75
C TYR A 88 -50.46 -12.41 -9.96
N LYS A 89 -49.37 -13.04 -9.55
CA LYS A 89 -49.21 -14.52 -9.59
C LYS A 89 -49.99 -15.26 -8.49
N ARG A 90 -50.75 -14.56 -7.65
CA ARG A 90 -51.53 -15.10 -6.56
C ARG A 90 -50.69 -15.88 -5.53
N ARG A 91 -49.40 -15.50 -5.39
CA ARG A 91 -48.49 -16.12 -4.39
C ARG A 91 -48.65 -15.47 -3.03
N VAL A 92 -49.16 -14.24 -2.96
CA VAL A 92 -49.55 -13.52 -1.74
C VAL A 92 -50.92 -12.86 -1.97
N ILE A 93 -51.65 -12.64 -0.90
CA ILE A 93 -52.99 -12.03 -0.91
C ILE A 93 -52.90 -10.62 -0.34
N ALA A 94 -53.35 -9.62 -1.10
CA ALA A 94 -53.54 -8.25 -0.63
C ALA A 94 -55.00 -8.08 -0.14
N GLN A 95 -55.18 -7.29 0.93
CA GLN A 95 -56.50 -6.88 1.39
C GLN A 95 -57.06 -5.72 0.58
N GLU A 96 -56.18 -4.84 0.07
CA GLU A 96 -56.58 -3.74 -0.77
C GLU A 96 -56.92 -4.25 -2.16
N ASP A 97 -58.12 -3.90 -2.65
CA ASP A 97 -58.58 -4.35 -3.95
C ASP A 97 -57.70 -3.83 -5.09
N LYS A 98 -57.25 -4.76 -5.94
CA LYS A 98 -56.41 -4.43 -7.13
C LYS A 98 -55.11 -3.70 -6.79
N LEU A 99 -54.50 -4.00 -5.64
CA LEU A 99 -53.26 -3.35 -5.21
C LEU A 99 -52.12 -3.52 -6.24
N ASP A 100 -52.04 -4.67 -6.93
CA ASP A 100 -51.05 -4.92 -8.02
C ASP A 100 -51.23 -3.99 -9.20
N GLU A 101 -52.52 -3.76 -9.66
CA GLU A 101 -52.82 -2.83 -10.73
C GLU A 101 -52.52 -1.37 -10.31
N GLN A 102 -52.84 -1.01 -9.07
CA GLN A 102 -52.56 0.32 -8.52
C GLN A 102 -51.04 0.59 -8.46
N ILE A 103 -50.24 -0.34 -7.92
CA ILE A 103 -48.79 -0.23 -7.91
C ILE A 103 -48.23 -0.07 -9.32
N ALA A 104 -48.67 -0.94 -10.23
CA ALA A 104 -48.23 -0.89 -11.62
C ALA A 104 -48.46 0.47 -12.27
N GLN A 105 -49.70 0.96 -12.23
CA GLN A 105 -50.10 2.18 -12.96
C GLN A 105 -49.57 3.47 -12.32
N ARG A 106 -49.56 3.53 -10.99
CA ARG A 106 -49.06 4.73 -10.27
C ARG A 106 -47.56 4.88 -10.32
N PHE A 107 -46.76 3.79 -10.19
CA PHE A 107 -45.33 3.87 -9.92
C PHE A 107 -44.41 3.23 -10.97
N LEU A 108 -44.86 2.13 -11.61
CA LEU A 108 -43.97 1.29 -12.42
C LEU A 108 -44.13 1.44 -13.90
N ILE A 109 -45.37 1.56 -14.38
CA ILE A 109 -45.71 1.51 -15.78
C ILE A 109 -46.46 2.80 -16.21
N ALA A 110 -46.16 3.22 -17.41
CA ALA A 110 -46.91 4.27 -18.10
C ALA A 110 -47.86 3.63 -19.12
N PRO A 111 -49.14 3.48 -18.78
CA PRO A 111 -50.06 2.66 -19.59
C PRO A 111 -50.24 3.14 -21.03
N TRP A 112 -50.10 4.44 -21.28
CA TRP A 112 -50.33 5.10 -22.56
C TRP A 112 -49.05 5.30 -23.39
N ALA A 113 -47.88 4.80 -22.93
CA ALA A 113 -46.65 4.92 -23.67
C ALA A 113 -46.52 3.78 -24.69
N LYS A 114 -45.65 4.02 -25.72
CA LYS A 114 -45.23 2.96 -26.65
C LYS A 114 -44.46 1.88 -25.86
N GLU A 115 -44.42 0.67 -26.39
CA GLU A 115 -43.86 -0.51 -25.71
C GLU A 115 -42.48 -0.28 -25.09
N ASP A 116 -41.54 0.30 -25.85
CA ASP A 116 -40.17 0.62 -25.37
C ASP A 116 -40.13 1.70 -24.28
N ASP A 117 -41.20 2.51 -24.14
CA ASP A 117 -41.28 3.62 -23.20
C ASP A 117 -42.22 3.32 -22.03
N ARG A 118 -42.70 2.10 -21.91
CA ARG A 118 -43.75 1.74 -20.97
C ARG A 118 -43.26 1.66 -19.51
N ILE A 119 -42.00 1.21 -19.29
CA ILE A 119 -41.42 1.18 -17.96
C ILE A 119 -40.97 2.58 -17.58
N LYS A 120 -41.42 3.08 -16.40
CA LYS A 120 -41.11 4.45 -15.97
C LYS A 120 -39.64 4.64 -15.63
N LEU A 121 -39.00 3.64 -15.02
CA LEU A 121 -37.58 3.67 -14.70
C LEU A 121 -36.76 3.19 -15.89
N ARG A 122 -35.92 4.08 -16.42
CA ARG A 122 -34.96 3.76 -17.49
C ARG A 122 -33.55 3.69 -16.91
N PRO A 123 -33.04 2.50 -16.59
CA PRO A 123 -31.70 2.34 -16.10
C PRO A 123 -30.65 2.56 -17.20
N VAL A 124 -29.37 2.55 -16.83
CA VAL A 124 -28.24 2.53 -17.75
C VAL A 124 -28.38 1.33 -18.72
N LYS A 125 -27.79 1.44 -19.91
CA LYS A 125 -27.94 0.45 -21.00
C LYS A 125 -27.63 -0.99 -20.56
N SER A 126 -26.59 -1.19 -19.72
CA SER A 126 -26.21 -2.52 -19.20
C SER A 126 -27.28 -3.19 -18.33
N ASP A 127 -28.12 -2.41 -17.67
CA ASP A 127 -29.12 -2.89 -16.71
C ASP A 127 -30.52 -3.01 -17.36
N ARG A 128 -30.68 -2.47 -18.57
CA ARG A 128 -31.99 -2.35 -19.22
C ARG A 128 -32.61 -3.70 -19.55
N ASP A 129 -31.86 -4.61 -20.11
CA ASP A 129 -32.33 -5.95 -20.48
C ASP A 129 -32.75 -6.74 -19.22
N ALA A 130 -31.93 -6.76 -18.19
CA ALA A 130 -32.25 -7.43 -16.94
C ALA A 130 -33.53 -6.86 -16.28
N LEU A 131 -33.69 -5.53 -16.27
CA LEU A 131 -34.88 -4.91 -15.72
C LEU A 131 -36.14 -5.26 -16.56
N THR A 132 -36.04 -5.21 -17.88
CA THR A 132 -37.14 -5.55 -18.78
C THR A 132 -37.61 -6.98 -18.56
N LYS A 133 -36.71 -7.94 -18.42
CA LYS A 133 -37.03 -9.34 -18.13
C LYS A 133 -37.76 -9.50 -16.78
N LEU A 134 -37.41 -8.72 -15.75
CA LEU A 134 -38.14 -8.73 -14.49
C LEU A 134 -39.59 -8.26 -14.63
N TYR A 135 -39.87 -7.31 -15.56
CA TYR A 135 -41.20 -6.82 -15.84
C TYR A 135 -42.05 -7.80 -16.67
N SER A 136 -41.44 -8.66 -17.49
CA SER A 136 -42.16 -9.75 -18.20
C SER A 136 -42.70 -10.78 -17.19
N GLY A 137 -42.02 -10.96 -16.07
CA GLY A 137 -42.41 -11.89 -15.02
C GLY A 137 -42.11 -13.37 -15.33
N ASP A 138 -41.43 -13.65 -16.43
CA ASP A 138 -40.97 -14.99 -16.77
C ASP A 138 -39.62 -15.27 -16.07
N GLU A 139 -39.65 -16.17 -15.08
CA GLU A 139 -38.50 -16.45 -14.23
C GLU A 139 -37.37 -17.19 -14.96
N GLU A 140 -37.69 -17.92 -16.05
CA GLU A 140 -36.71 -18.64 -16.88
C GLU A 140 -35.80 -17.66 -17.66
N ASP A 141 -36.30 -16.47 -17.95
CA ASP A 141 -35.54 -15.44 -18.70
C ASP A 141 -34.65 -14.55 -17.82
N TYR A 142 -34.73 -14.68 -16.51
CA TYR A 142 -33.99 -13.80 -15.59
C TYR A 142 -32.48 -13.97 -15.68
N ASP A 143 -31.74 -12.86 -15.71
CA ASP A 143 -30.28 -12.88 -15.69
C ASP A 143 -29.76 -13.11 -14.26
N PRO A 144 -29.24 -14.32 -13.94
CA PRO A 144 -28.79 -14.65 -12.60
C PRO A 144 -27.53 -13.89 -12.16
N SER A 145 -26.82 -13.25 -13.09
CA SER A 145 -25.61 -12.47 -12.81
C SER A 145 -25.91 -11.01 -12.44
N SER A 146 -27.15 -10.53 -12.70
CA SER A 146 -27.54 -9.14 -12.47
C SER A 146 -27.93 -8.90 -11.02
N ASN A 147 -27.36 -7.83 -10.41
CA ASN A 147 -27.80 -7.39 -9.07
C ASN A 147 -29.29 -6.99 -9.04
N LEU A 148 -29.88 -6.55 -10.17
CA LEU A 148 -31.31 -6.28 -10.26
C LEU A 148 -32.12 -7.57 -10.01
N THR A 149 -31.73 -8.64 -10.68
CA THR A 149 -32.37 -9.96 -10.51
C THR A 149 -32.19 -10.51 -9.10
N LEU A 150 -30.94 -10.50 -8.60
CA LEU A 150 -30.64 -11.01 -7.27
C LEU A 150 -31.41 -10.26 -6.16
N ASN A 151 -31.51 -8.94 -6.27
CA ASN A 151 -32.22 -8.13 -5.29
C ASN A 151 -33.76 -8.22 -5.45
N TYR A 152 -34.26 -8.36 -6.68
CA TYR A 152 -35.68 -8.64 -6.90
C TYR A 152 -36.10 -9.99 -6.29
N GLN A 153 -35.31 -11.04 -6.55
CA GLN A 153 -35.53 -12.37 -5.95
C GLN A 153 -35.45 -12.32 -4.44
N PHE A 154 -34.45 -11.60 -3.90
CA PHE A 154 -34.34 -11.38 -2.45
C PHE A 154 -35.63 -10.76 -1.86
N PHE A 155 -36.20 -9.75 -2.50
CA PHE A 155 -37.46 -9.17 -2.03
C PHE A 155 -38.64 -10.15 -2.16
N CYS A 156 -38.72 -10.92 -3.25
CA CYS A 156 -39.73 -11.96 -3.36
C CYS A 156 -39.63 -12.98 -2.23
N ASP A 157 -38.43 -13.44 -1.90
CA ASP A 157 -38.20 -14.41 -0.82
C ASP A 157 -38.55 -13.84 0.55
N MET A 158 -38.25 -12.56 0.79
CA MET A 158 -38.57 -11.92 2.05
C MET A 158 -40.08 -11.68 2.22
N ILE A 159 -40.79 -11.31 1.14
CA ILE A 159 -42.25 -11.12 1.17
C ILE A 159 -42.96 -12.47 1.38
N LEU A 160 -42.49 -13.53 0.74
CA LEU A 160 -43.05 -14.88 0.87
C LEU A 160 -42.91 -15.49 2.28
N LYS A 161 -42.07 -14.93 3.16
CA LYS A 161 -42.02 -15.32 4.57
C LYS A 161 -43.19 -14.83 5.41
N GLU A 162 -43.99 -13.91 4.85
CA GLU A 162 -45.19 -13.35 5.45
C GLU A 162 -44.99 -12.75 6.87
N GLU A 163 -43.78 -12.29 7.18
CA GLU A 163 -43.51 -11.61 8.45
C GLU A 163 -44.24 -10.26 8.57
N VAL A 164 -44.58 -9.66 7.44
CA VAL A 164 -45.40 -8.44 7.32
C VAL A 164 -46.35 -8.62 6.14
N SER A 165 -47.58 -8.18 6.26
CA SER A 165 -48.55 -8.22 5.15
C SER A 165 -48.08 -7.34 3.98
N VAL A 166 -48.46 -7.66 2.75
CA VAL A 166 -48.10 -6.83 1.60
C VAL A 166 -48.72 -5.44 1.66
N ASP A 167 -49.90 -5.31 2.26
CA ASP A 167 -50.59 -4.04 2.48
C ASP A 167 -49.83 -3.16 3.48
N ASP A 168 -49.41 -3.73 4.63
CA ASP A 168 -48.59 -3.01 5.61
C ASP A 168 -47.18 -2.64 5.03
N LEU A 169 -46.60 -3.54 4.25
CA LEU A 169 -45.33 -3.28 3.59
C LEU A 169 -45.46 -2.13 2.59
N TYR A 170 -46.52 -2.13 1.77
CA TYR A 170 -46.81 -1.04 0.84
C TYR A 170 -47.06 0.28 1.57
N ALA A 171 -47.86 0.25 2.65
CA ALA A 171 -48.07 1.43 3.49
C ALA A 171 -46.78 1.94 4.13
N ALA A 172 -45.88 1.03 4.55
CA ALA A 172 -44.56 1.39 5.08
C ALA A 172 -43.67 2.06 4.03
N ILE A 173 -43.71 1.61 2.78
CA ILE A 173 -42.96 2.27 1.66
C ILE A 173 -43.48 3.72 1.50
N GLY A 174 -44.80 3.96 1.68
CA GLY A 174 -45.39 5.31 1.65
C GLY A 174 -44.83 6.24 2.74
N LYS A 175 -44.34 5.67 3.87
CA LYS A 175 -43.74 6.44 4.98
C LYS A 175 -42.25 6.75 4.77
N LEU A 176 -41.64 6.30 3.69
CA LEU A 176 -40.26 6.66 3.34
C LEU A 176 -40.16 8.12 2.88
N GLN A 177 -39.46 8.93 3.66
CA GLN A 177 -39.24 10.34 3.35
C GLN A 177 -37.94 10.52 2.60
N ILE A 178 -37.98 11.37 1.57
CA ILE A 178 -36.80 11.79 0.79
C ILE A 178 -36.71 13.32 0.74
N ILE A 179 -35.49 13.81 0.58
CA ILE A 179 -35.25 15.19 0.12
C ILE A 179 -35.19 15.15 -1.39
N SER A 180 -36.16 15.74 -2.08
CA SER A 180 -36.15 15.85 -3.54
C SER A 180 -35.60 17.21 -3.94
N ILE A 181 -34.47 17.19 -4.69
CA ILE A 181 -33.81 18.38 -5.21
C ILE A 181 -33.94 18.36 -6.73
N THR A 182 -34.58 19.36 -7.29
CA THR A 182 -34.65 19.52 -8.74
C THR A 182 -33.75 20.67 -9.18
N LEU A 183 -32.82 20.38 -10.10
CA LEU A 183 -31.87 21.34 -10.63
C LEU A 183 -32.47 22.10 -11.80
N ASP A 184 -32.25 23.41 -11.81
CA ASP A 184 -32.59 24.29 -12.90
C ASP A 184 -31.51 24.33 -14.01
N GLN A 185 -31.83 24.94 -15.17
CA GLN A 185 -30.89 25.03 -16.31
C GLN A 185 -29.61 25.83 -15.99
N GLY A 186 -29.60 26.66 -14.95
CA GLY A 186 -28.46 27.45 -14.51
C GLY A 186 -27.58 26.75 -13.47
N ASP A 187 -28.03 25.64 -12.91
CA ASP A 187 -27.32 24.93 -11.87
C ASP A 187 -26.17 24.08 -12.44
N ASN A 188 -25.03 24.11 -11.73
CA ASN A 188 -23.93 23.23 -12.07
C ASN A 188 -24.14 21.85 -11.43
N ALA A 189 -24.77 20.94 -12.19
CA ALA A 189 -25.08 19.59 -11.76
C ALA A 189 -23.84 18.81 -11.24
N GLN A 190 -22.67 19.08 -11.82
CA GLN A 190 -21.42 18.42 -11.43
C GLN A 190 -20.96 18.86 -10.05
N LEU A 191 -20.94 20.16 -9.75
CA LEU A 191 -20.54 20.67 -8.43
C LEU A 191 -21.50 20.19 -7.33
N ILE A 192 -22.80 20.17 -7.63
CA ILE A 192 -23.82 19.64 -6.71
C ILE A 192 -23.61 18.14 -6.48
N PHE A 193 -23.36 17.38 -7.52
CA PHE A 193 -23.07 15.96 -7.43
C PHE A 193 -21.80 15.69 -6.61
N GLU A 194 -20.71 16.44 -6.83
CA GLU A 194 -19.45 16.33 -6.07
C GLU A 194 -19.68 16.61 -4.58
N SER A 195 -20.45 17.65 -4.24
CA SER A 195 -20.72 18.04 -2.84
C SER A 195 -21.57 17.00 -2.09
N LEU A 196 -22.59 16.46 -2.74
CA LEU A 196 -23.50 15.47 -2.13
C LEU A 196 -22.83 14.10 -1.95
N ASN A 197 -22.01 13.66 -2.89
CA ASN A 197 -21.30 12.40 -2.78
C ASN A 197 -20.15 12.40 -1.77
N SER A 198 -19.75 13.55 -1.24
CA SER A 198 -18.78 13.63 -0.15
C SER A 198 -19.27 13.01 1.16
N THR A 199 -20.58 12.83 1.33
CA THR A 199 -21.24 12.36 2.56
C THR A 199 -21.87 10.96 2.47
N GLY A 200 -21.80 10.28 1.28
CA GLY A 200 -22.42 8.98 1.00
C GLY A 200 -21.45 7.83 0.78
N LEU A 201 -21.93 6.71 0.22
CA LEU A 201 -21.10 5.60 -0.26
C LEU A 201 -20.13 6.13 -1.32
N ALA A 202 -18.85 6.10 -0.99
CA ALA A 202 -17.78 6.66 -1.83
C ALA A 202 -17.84 6.06 -3.25
N LEU A 203 -17.96 6.93 -4.26
CA LEU A 203 -17.80 6.55 -5.66
C LEU A 203 -16.35 6.18 -5.94
N ALA A 204 -16.15 5.20 -6.81
CA ALA A 204 -14.81 4.95 -7.33
C ALA A 204 -14.30 6.18 -8.10
N GLU A 205 -12.99 6.42 -8.04
CA GLU A 205 -12.38 7.56 -8.74
C GLU A 205 -12.68 7.55 -10.25
N GLY A 206 -12.71 6.34 -10.87
CA GLY A 206 -13.13 6.18 -12.26
C GLY A 206 -14.56 6.64 -12.54
N ASP A 207 -15.50 6.39 -11.62
CA ASP A 207 -16.89 6.87 -11.78
C ASP A 207 -16.97 8.40 -11.71
N LYS A 208 -16.19 9.01 -10.79
CA LYS A 208 -16.10 10.47 -10.70
C LYS A 208 -15.56 11.10 -11.99
N ILE A 209 -14.53 10.46 -12.59
CA ILE A 209 -13.95 10.90 -13.86
C ILE A 209 -14.96 10.80 -15.00
N ARG A 210 -15.70 9.67 -15.09
CA ARG A 210 -16.77 9.52 -16.10
C ARG A 210 -17.80 10.63 -15.99
N ASN A 211 -18.23 10.89 -14.76
CA ASN A 211 -19.22 11.94 -14.50
C ASN A 211 -18.67 13.32 -14.88
N TYR A 212 -17.42 13.62 -14.52
CA TYR A 212 -16.76 14.87 -14.90
C TYR A 212 -16.74 15.11 -16.41
N ILE A 213 -16.40 14.07 -17.19
CA ILE A 213 -16.29 14.20 -18.64
C ILE A 213 -17.66 14.31 -19.30
N LEU A 214 -18.64 13.53 -18.85
CA LEU A 214 -19.90 13.34 -19.58
C LEU A 214 -21.06 14.20 -19.07
N MET A 215 -21.09 14.55 -17.77
CA MET A 215 -22.25 15.20 -17.16
C MET A 215 -22.56 16.59 -17.77
N GLY A 216 -21.52 17.36 -18.14
CA GLY A 216 -21.67 18.68 -18.77
C GLY A 216 -22.08 18.68 -20.23
N LEU A 217 -22.20 17.51 -20.87
CA LEU A 217 -22.51 17.38 -22.30
C LEU A 217 -24.03 17.26 -22.54
N LYS A 218 -24.45 17.54 -23.76
CA LYS A 218 -25.83 17.28 -24.19
C LYS A 218 -26.13 15.78 -24.19
N PRO A 219 -27.34 15.31 -23.87
CA PRO A 219 -27.67 13.87 -23.77
C PRO A 219 -27.27 13.02 -24.98
N GLN A 220 -27.35 13.56 -26.18
CA GLN A 220 -26.94 12.88 -27.42
C GLN A 220 -25.40 12.68 -27.45
N ASP A 221 -24.66 13.69 -27.07
CA ASP A 221 -23.19 13.63 -27.02
C ASP A 221 -22.72 12.74 -25.86
N GLN A 222 -23.42 12.75 -24.71
CA GLN A 222 -23.16 11.82 -23.61
C GLN A 222 -23.22 10.36 -24.08
N SER A 223 -24.27 9.97 -24.77
CA SER A 223 -24.43 8.61 -25.30
C SER A 223 -23.38 8.28 -26.35
N LYS A 224 -23.11 9.22 -27.27
CA LYS A 224 -22.10 9.06 -28.32
C LYS A 224 -20.71 8.82 -27.72
N TYR A 225 -20.27 9.65 -26.80
CA TYR A 225 -18.92 9.52 -26.16
C TYR A 225 -18.85 8.32 -25.26
N PHE A 226 -19.91 7.99 -24.54
CA PHE A 226 -19.98 6.77 -23.75
C PHE A 226 -19.81 5.52 -24.63
N ASP A 227 -20.61 5.35 -25.65
CA ASP A 227 -20.55 4.15 -26.53
C ASP A 227 -19.26 4.10 -27.38
N THR A 228 -18.75 5.26 -27.83
CA THR A 228 -17.54 5.32 -28.66
C THR A 228 -16.28 5.05 -27.87
N TYR A 229 -16.17 5.59 -26.65
CA TYR A 229 -14.92 5.59 -25.88
C TYR A 229 -15.08 4.93 -24.51
N TRP A 230 -15.96 5.46 -23.64
CA TRP A 230 -15.96 5.12 -22.22
C TRP A 230 -16.28 3.65 -21.95
N ALA A 231 -17.31 3.10 -22.57
CA ALA A 231 -17.65 1.68 -22.45
C ALA A 231 -16.51 0.75 -22.89
N LYS A 232 -15.68 1.20 -23.85
CA LYS A 232 -14.49 0.46 -24.27
C LYS A 232 -13.37 0.59 -23.24
N ILE A 233 -13.19 1.77 -22.61
CA ILE A 233 -12.24 1.98 -21.52
C ILE A 233 -12.60 1.07 -20.35
N GLU A 234 -13.85 1.05 -19.90
CA GLU A 234 -14.30 0.16 -18.82
C GLU A 234 -14.01 -1.32 -19.11
N ARG A 235 -14.26 -1.75 -20.35
CA ARG A 235 -13.97 -3.12 -20.78
C ARG A 235 -12.49 -3.43 -20.80
N CYS A 236 -11.67 -2.58 -21.43
CA CYS A 236 -10.22 -2.75 -21.52
C CYS A 236 -9.57 -2.77 -20.11
N THR A 237 -10.10 -2.01 -19.18
CA THR A 237 -9.58 -1.94 -17.80
C THR A 237 -10.15 -3.01 -16.87
N GLN A 238 -11.08 -3.85 -17.35
CA GLN A 238 -11.83 -4.80 -16.52
C GLN A 238 -12.49 -4.11 -15.31
N ASN A 239 -12.97 -2.89 -15.52
CA ASN A 239 -13.52 -1.95 -14.52
C ASN A 239 -12.50 -1.33 -13.54
N ASP A 240 -11.19 -1.59 -13.64
CA ASP A 240 -10.16 -0.83 -12.92
C ASP A 240 -9.77 0.45 -13.68
N VAL A 241 -10.78 1.30 -13.96
CA VAL A 241 -10.57 2.59 -14.61
C VAL A 241 -9.67 3.49 -13.76
N SER A 242 -9.83 3.45 -12.44
CA SER A 242 -9.02 4.26 -11.51
C SER A 242 -7.52 3.95 -11.63
N GLY A 243 -7.16 2.67 -11.68
CA GLY A 243 -5.78 2.23 -11.89
C GLY A 243 -5.22 2.63 -13.25
N CYS A 244 -6.03 2.47 -14.31
CA CYS A 244 -5.64 2.87 -15.66
C CYS A 244 -5.41 4.38 -15.77
N VAL A 245 -6.33 5.20 -15.24
CA VAL A 245 -6.19 6.67 -15.27
C VAL A 245 -5.01 7.13 -14.42
N ARG A 246 -4.76 6.47 -13.28
CA ARG A 246 -3.56 6.74 -12.48
C ARG A 246 -2.28 6.52 -13.28
N ASP A 247 -2.16 5.39 -13.98
CA ASP A 247 -0.99 5.08 -14.81
C ASP A 247 -0.89 6.03 -16.02
N TYR A 248 -2.03 6.40 -16.65
CA TYR A 248 -2.11 7.42 -17.70
C TYR A 248 -1.61 8.78 -17.22
N LEU A 249 -2.07 9.26 -16.06
CA LEU A 249 -1.62 10.53 -15.48
C LEU A 249 -0.14 10.48 -15.12
N SER A 250 0.35 9.34 -14.61
CA SER A 250 1.77 9.14 -14.34
C SER A 250 2.62 9.38 -15.60
N ILE A 251 2.16 8.89 -16.75
CA ILE A 251 2.84 9.11 -18.05
C ILE A 251 2.75 10.57 -18.47
N LYS A 252 1.56 11.19 -18.36
CA LYS A 252 1.34 12.55 -18.88
C LYS A 252 1.94 13.65 -18.02
N GLN A 253 1.97 13.47 -16.70
CA GLN A 253 2.39 14.49 -15.74
C GLN A 253 3.73 14.19 -15.07
N GLN A 254 4.29 12.96 -15.27
CA GLN A 254 5.50 12.49 -14.57
C GLN A 254 5.35 12.51 -13.03
N ILE A 255 4.12 12.45 -12.53
CA ILE A 255 3.77 12.38 -11.11
C ILE A 255 2.73 11.29 -10.95
N THR A 256 2.94 10.36 -10.02
CA THR A 256 1.98 9.29 -9.75
C THR A 256 1.02 9.71 -8.64
N PRO A 257 -0.26 9.98 -8.95
CA PRO A 257 -1.24 10.31 -7.91
C PRO A 257 -1.53 9.09 -7.03
N THR A 258 -1.92 9.33 -5.77
CA THR A 258 -2.50 8.27 -4.94
C THR A 258 -3.85 7.85 -5.52
N ILE A 259 -4.25 6.59 -5.30
CA ILE A 259 -5.50 6.07 -5.88
C ILE A 259 -6.74 6.90 -5.46
N SER A 260 -6.74 7.43 -4.25
CA SER A 260 -7.81 8.27 -3.71
C SER A 260 -7.82 9.71 -4.27
N ASN A 261 -6.79 10.12 -4.99
CA ASN A 261 -6.65 11.47 -5.55
C ASN A 261 -6.63 11.49 -7.08
N VAL A 262 -6.88 10.34 -7.72
CA VAL A 262 -6.82 10.21 -9.19
C VAL A 262 -7.80 11.13 -9.88
N TYR A 263 -9.02 11.27 -9.36
CA TYR A 263 -10.03 12.17 -9.92
C TYR A 263 -9.57 13.63 -9.90
N ARG A 264 -9.07 14.11 -8.75
CA ARG A 264 -8.59 15.49 -8.63
C ARG A 264 -7.43 15.77 -9.57
N ALA A 265 -6.47 14.85 -9.65
CA ALA A 265 -5.34 14.95 -10.56
C ALA A 265 -5.79 14.96 -12.04
N PHE A 266 -6.75 14.11 -12.40
CA PHE A 266 -7.32 14.07 -13.75
C PHE A 266 -8.03 15.36 -14.12
N LYS A 267 -8.83 15.92 -13.21
CA LYS A 267 -9.54 17.20 -13.41
C LYS A 267 -8.53 18.31 -13.65
N GLY A 268 -7.50 18.43 -12.80
CA GLY A 268 -6.42 19.44 -12.99
C GLY A 268 -5.68 19.27 -14.30
N TYR A 269 -5.37 18.03 -14.70
CA TYR A 269 -4.76 17.75 -16.00
C TYR A 269 -5.66 18.17 -17.17
N ALA A 270 -6.95 17.80 -17.16
CA ALA A 270 -7.88 18.13 -18.23
C ALA A 270 -8.08 19.66 -18.38
N GLU A 271 -8.17 20.39 -17.26
CA GLU A 271 -8.29 21.85 -17.25
C GLU A 271 -7.02 22.54 -17.76
N THR A 272 -5.85 22.01 -17.42
CA THR A 272 -4.55 22.54 -17.86
C THR A 272 -4.27 22.23 -19.32
N ALA A 273 -4.52 21.00 -19.76
CA ALA A 273 -4.24 20.54 -21.13
C ALA A 273 -5.19 21.15 -22.16
N LYS A 274 -6.37 21.64 -21.74
CA LYS A 274 -7.41 22.28 -22.60
C LYS A 274 -7.76 21.48 -23.85
N LEU A 275 -7.71 20.17 -23.76
CA LEU A 275 -8.04 19.27 -24.85
C LEU A 275 -9.55 19.18 -25.04
N SER A 276 -10.01 18.99 -26.28
CA SER A 276 -11.42 18.65 -26.50
C SER A 276 -11.74 17.26 -25.91
N VAL A 277 -12.98 17.06 -25.48
CA VAL A 277 -13.44 15.78 -24.90
C VAL A 277 -13.13 14.60 -25.81
N ASP A 278 -13.28 14.78 -27.11
CA ASP A 278 -12.99 13.73 -28.12
C ASP A 278 -11.51 13.32 -28.11
N ILE A 279 -10.61 14.29 -28.14
CA ILE A 279 -9.15 14.04 -28.12
C ILE A 279 -8.73 13.40 -26.79
N LEU A 280 -9.25 13.91 -25.68
CA LEU A 280 -8.94 13.38 -24.34
C LEU A 280 -9.40 11.92 -24.18
N LEU A 281 -10.62 11.61 -24.61
CA LEU A 281 -11.16 10.26 -24.53
C LEU A 281 -10.50 9.29 -25.54
N ALA A 282 -10.15 9.76 -26.72
CA ALA A 282 -9.41 8.95 -27.71
C ALA A 282 -8.03 8.57 -27.18
N ASP A 283 -7.32 9.53 -26.61
CA ASP A 283 -5.99 9.30 -26.00
C ASP A 283 -6.11 8.36 -24.79
N LEU A 284 -7.04 8.60 -23.89
CA LEU A 284 -7.28 7.71 -22.75
C LEU A 284 -7.63 6.27 -23.18
N LEU A 285 -8.47 6.10 -24.20
CA LEU A 285 -8.79 4.79 -24.76
C LEU A 285 -7.56 4.11 -25.38
N ARG A 286 -6.68 4.87 -26.01
CA ARG A 286 -5.41 4.35 -26.54
C ARG A 286 -4.58 3.71 -25.42
N TYR A 287 -4.40 4.42 -24.32
CA TYR A 287 -3.66 3.90 -23.15
C TYR A 287 -4.42 2.79 -22.41
N ALA A 288 -5.75 2.83 -22.35
CA ALA A 288 -6.55 1.75 -21.79
C ALA A 288 -6.35 0.42 -22.54
N ARG A 289 -6.13 0.46 -23.86
CA ARG A 289 -5.79 -0.74 -24.65
C ARG A 289 -4.40 -1.29 -24.33
N PHE A 290 -3.42 -0.43 -24.04
CA PHE A 290 -2.11 -0.90 -23.55
C PHE A 290 -2.24 -1.49 -22.16
N PHE A 291 -3.00 -0.85 -21.29
CA PHE A 291 -3.31 -1.35 -19.95
C PHE A 291 -3.98 -2.74 -20.02
N GLU A 292 -4.95 -2.95 -20.93
CA GLU A 292 -5.57 -4.25 -21.19
C GLU A 292 -4.53 -5.33 -21.53
N LYS A 293 -3.61 -5.05 -22.46
CA LYS A 293 -2.55 -5.99 -22.85
C LYS A 293 -1.70 -6.44 -21.67
N LEU A 294 -1.39 -5.53 -20.77
CA LEU A 294 -0.64 -5.83 -19.54
C LEU A 294 -1.48 -6.64 -18.54
N LEU A 295 -2.77 -6.35 -18.39
CA LEU A 295 -3.68 -7.08 -17.50
C LEU A 295 -3.91 -8.52 -17.95
N VAL A 296 -4.19 -8.72 -19.25
CA VAL A 296 -4.50 -10.04 -19.79
C VAL A 296 -3.26 -10.81 -20.22
N CYS A 297 -2.07 -10.24 -20.07
CA CYS A 297 -0.78 -10.80 -20.47
C CYS A 297 -0.76 -11.22 -21.96
N LYS A 298 -1.37 -10.40 -22.83
CA LYS A 298 -1.44 -10.60 -24.26
C LYS A 298 -1.06 -9.32 -24.98
N SER A 299 0.14 -9.28 -25.53
CA SER A 299 0.66 -8.12 -26.27
C SER A 299 -0.13 -7.81 -27.54
N GLY A 300 -0.67 -8.84 -28.18
CA GLY A 300 -1.30 -8.74 -29.49
C GLY A 300 -0.32 -8.41 -30.63
N LEU A 301 0.99 -8.65 -30.42
CA LEU A 301 2.05 -8.37 -31.38
C LEU A 301 2.54 -9.63 -32.13
N GLY A 302 1.94 -10.80 -31.86
CA GLY A 302 2.28 -12.07 -32.51
C GLY A 302 3.57 -12.73 -32.02
N GLU A 303 4.15 -12.25 -30.91
CA GLU A 303 5.37 -12.78 -30.29
C GLU A 303 5.05 -13.50 -28.96
N GLN A 304 5.05 -14.83 -28.99
CA GLN A 304 4.69 -15.64 -27.83
C GLN A 304 5.62 -15.43 -26.63
N LYS A 305 6.93 -15.24 -26.88
CA LYS A 305 7.90 -14.98 -25.79
C LYS A 305 7.61 -13.69 -25.03
N LEU A 306 7.02 -12.70 -25.70
CA LEU A 306 6.58 -11.45 -25.07
C LEU A 306 5.37 -11.69 -24.17
N ASP A 307 4.39 -12.46 -24.65
CA ASP A 307 3.22 -12.83 -23.87
C ASP A 307 3.61 -13.67 -22.63
N ASP A 308 4.55 -14.59 -22.79
CA ASP A 308 5.09 -15.39 -21.69
C ASP A 308 5.85 -14.50 -20.66
N CYS A 309 6.62 -13.52 -21.14
CA CYS A 309 7.29 -12.54 -20.27
C CYS A 309 6.27 -11.71 -19.48
N LEU A 310 5.23 -11.22 -20.13
CA LEU A 310 4.13 -10.50 -19.48
C LEU A 310 3.47 -11.34 -18.39
N TYR A 311 3.18 -12.61 -18.69
CA TYR A 311 2.58 -13.52 -17.72
C TYR A 311 3.48 -13.70 -16.49
N ARG A 312 4.78 -13.92 -16.68
CA ARG A 312 5.76 -14.03 -15.59
C ARG A 312 5.87 -12.76 -14.77
N MET A 313 5.89 -11.59 -15.41
CA MET A 313 5.91 -10.29 -14.72
C MET A 313 4.64 -10.05 -13.90
N MET A 314 3.48 -10.42 -14.43
CA MET A 314 2.21 -10.36 -13.69
C MET A 314 2.25 -11.28 -12.45
N ARG A 315 2.79 -12.48 -12.56
CA ARG A 315 2.97 -13.40 -11.42
C ARG A 315 3.90 -12.85 -10.34
N LEU A 316 4.83 -11.96 -10.69
CA LEU A 316 5.66 -11.22 -9.74
C LEU A 316 4.92 -10.06 -9.06
N ASP A 317 3.75 -9.68 -9.59
CA ASP A 317 2.89 -8.62 -9.06
C ASP A 317 3.61 -7.26 -8.95
N ILE A 318 4.28 -6.85 -10.04
CA ILE A 318 5.06 -5.62 -10.09
C ILE A 318 4.31 -4.58 -10.93
N VAL A 319 3.46 -3.82 -10.25
CA VAL A 319 2.56 -2.81 -10.86
C VAL A 319 3.30 -1.54 -11.28
N VAL A 320 4.41 -1.22 -10.61
CA VAL A 320 5.16 0.04 -10.81
C VAL A 320 5.78 0.17 -12.21
N THR A 321 5.92 -0.92 -12.94
CA THR A 321 6.46 -0.92 -14.31
C THR A 321 5.45 -0.52 -15.37
N ARG A 322 4.16 -0.56 -15.07
CA ARG A 322 3.09 -0.39 -16.05
C ARG A 322 3.16 0.91 -16.83
N PRO A 323 3.38 2.09 -16.20
CA PRO A 323 3.50 3.35 -16.96
C PRO A 323 4.58 3.26 -18.04
N PHE A 324 5.78 2.83 -17.69
CA PHE A 324 6.89 2.68 -18.64
C PHE A 324 6.57 1.66 -19.74
N LEU A 325 6.02 0.50 -19.40
CA LEU A 325 5.69 -0.54 -20.39
C LEU A 325 4.57 -0.10 -21.34
N MET A 326 3.62 0.72 -20.86
CA MET A 326 2.59 1.35 -21.72
C MET A 326 3.23 2.34 -22.71
N GLU A 327 4.23 3.13 -22.28
CA GLU A 327 4.98 4.01 -23.18
C GLU A 327 5.77 3.22 -24.24
N VAL A 328 6.40 2.10 -23.86
CA VAL A 328 7.09 1.21 -24.81
C VAL A 328 6.11 0.65 -25.86
N LEU A 329 4.93 0.21 -25.44
CA LEU A 329 3.88 -0.25 -26.35
C LEU A 329 3.35 0.88 -27.23
N CYS A 330 3.28 2.10 -26.71
CA CYS A 330 2.93 3.29 -27.46
C CYS A 330 3.96 3.58 -28.56
N LEU A 331 5.27 3.54 -28.22
CA LEU A 331 6.35 3.72 -29.19
C LEU A 331 6.33 2.64 -30.29
N ASN A 332 6.00 1.40 -29.94
CA ASN A 332 5.82 0.33 -30.94
C ASN A 332 4.64 0.62 -31.87
N GLN A 333 3.48 1.03 -31.33
CA GLN A 333 2.31 1.39 -32.14
C GLN A 333 2.60 2.56 -33.08
N ASP A 334 3.46 3.49 -32.66
CA ASP A 334 3.90 4.65 -33.47
C ASP A 334 5.01 4.29 -34.48
N GLY A 335 5.38 3.00 -34.58
CA GLY A 335 6.41 2.52 -35.51
C GLY A 335 7.84 2.90 -35.13
N LYS A 336 8.06 3.40 -33.90
CA LYS A 336 9.38 3.81 -33.39
C LYS A 336 10.17 2.67 -32.78
N LEU A 337 9.52 1.58 -32.40
CA LEU A 337 10.13 0.36 -31.89
C LEU A 337 9.60 -0.85 -32.64
N THR A 338 10.46 -1.77 -32.99
CA THR A 338 10.12 -3.09 -33.53
C THR A 338 9.60 -4.02 -32.42
N VAL A 339 8.89 -5.07 -32.79
CA VAL A 339 8.42 -6.11 -31.83
C VAL A 339 9.60 -6.78 -31.11
N GLY A 340 10.73 -7.00 -31.80
CA GLY A 340 11.94 -7.55 -31.22
C GLY A 340 12.55 -6.64 -30.14
N GLU A 341 12.56 -5.35 -30.36
CA GLU A 341 13.01 -4.36 -29.37
C GLU A 341 12.09 -4.30 -28.16
N VAL A 342 10.79 -4.33 -28.36
CA VAL A 342 9.81 -4.44 -27.26
C VAL A 342 10.09 -5.69 -26.43
N LEU A 343 10.27 -6.85 -27.06
CA LEU A 343 10.59 -8.09 -26.36
C LEU A 343 11.88 -7.95 -25.51
N GLN A 344 12.93 -7.35 -26.08
CA GLN A 344 14.20 -7.13 -25.35
C GLN A 344 13.98 -6.24 -24.13
N ILE A 345 13.26 -5.13 -24.25
CA ILE A 345 12.96 -4.21 -23.14
C ILE A 345 12.22 -4.94 -22.02
N PHE A 346 11.21 -5.74 -22.37
CA PHE A 346 10.44 -6.49 -21.37
C PHE A 346 11.28 -7.54 -20.66
N LEU A 347 12.08 -8.31 -21.39
CA LEU A 347 12.97 -9.32 -20.81
C LEU A 347 14.04 -8.70 -19.90
N ILE A 348 14.61 -7.56 -20.28
CA ILE A 348 15.60 -6.86 -19.46
C ILE A 348 14.92 -6.27 -18.21
N THR A 349 13.69 -5.76 -18.34
CA THR A 349 12.91 -5.28 -17.20
C THR A 349 12.60 -6.42 -16.22
N GLU A 350 12.16 -7.59 -16.71
CA GLU A 350 11.95 -8.81 -15.92
C GLU A 350 13.22 -9.20 -15.16
N ASN A 351 14.35 -9.22 -15.87
CA ASN A 351 15.66 -9.53 -15.32
C ASN A 351 16.11 -8.55 -14.24
N TYR A 352 16.00 -7.26 -14.50
CA TYR A 352 16.33 -6.19 -13.55
C TYR A 352 15.56 -6.36 -12.24
N LEU A 353 14.25 -6.57 -12.32
CA LEU A 353 13.39 -6.74 -11.16
C LEU A 353 13.75 -7.99 -10.36
N PHE A 354 14.02 -9.10 -11.04
CA PHE A 354 14.31 -10.34 -10.37
C PHE A 354 15.70 -10.36 -9.72
N ARG A 355 16.75 -9.88 -10.41
CA ARG A 355 18.08 -9.75 -9.80
C ARG A 355 18.05 -8.87 -8.56
N ARG A 356 17.33 -7.74 -8.60
CA ARG A 356 17.13 -6.88 -7.43
C ARG A 356 16.42 -7.58 -6.28
N ASN A 357 15.43 -8.42 -6.60
CA ASN A 357 14.75 -9.21 -5.57
C ASN A 357 15.68 -10.23 -4.90
N ILE A 358 16.47 -10.94 -5.67
CA ILE A 358 17.47 -11.88 -5.12
C ILE A 358 18.49 -11.15 -4.26
N CYS A 359 18.98 -10.01 -4.69
CA CYS A 359 19.97 -9.19 -3.99
C CYS A 359 19.39 -8.29 -2.91
N GLU A 360 18.08 -8.41 -2.62
CA GLU A 360 17.38 -7.65 -1.58
C GLU A 360 17.53 -6.12 -1.71
N VAL A 361 17.67 -5.64 -2.96
CA VAL A 361 17.74 -4.20 -3.23
C VAL A 361 16.40 -3.55 -2.91
N PRO A 362 16.36 -2.47 -2.10
CA PRO A 362 15.11 -1.81 -1.72
C PRO A 362 14.24 -1.42 -2.90
N THR A 363 12.93 -1.57 -2.79
CA THR A 363 11.97 -1.31 -3.89
C THR A 363 11.46 0.12 -3.96
N ASN A 364 11.78 0.97 -3.00
CA ASN A 364 11.33 2.36 -2.90
C ASN A 364 11.71 3.20 -4.13
N ALA A 365 12.86 2.96 -4.74
CA ALA A 365 13.30 3.68 -5.93
C ALA A 365 12.56 3.28 -7.22
N LEU A 366 11.90 2.11 -7.26
CA LEU A 366 11.31 1.57 -8.50
C LEU A 366 10.22 2.46 -9.08
N ASN A 367 9.36 3.05 -8.23
CA ASN A 367 8.31 3.96 -8.70
C ASN A 367 8.90 5.14 -9.48
N LYS A 368 9.92 5.79 -8.92
CA LYS A 368 10.58 6.93 -9.54
C LYS A 368 11.35 6.54 -10.81
N ILE A 369 12.04 5.40 -10.79
CA ILE A 369 12.79 4.89 -11.94
C ILE A 369 11.85 4.67 -13.13
N PHE A 370 10.80 3.86 -12.97
CA PHE A 370 9.90 3.53 -14.08
C PHE A 370 8.99 4.69 -14.50
N LEU A 371 8.76 5.65 -13.61
CA LEU A 371 8.07 6.90 -13.95
C LEU A 371 8.87 7.76 -14.95
N ASN A 372 10.17 7.84 -14.74
CA ASN A 372 11.04 8.77 -15.50
C ASN A 372 11.84 8.10 -16.62
N LEU A 373 11.87 6.76 -16.66
CA LEU A 373 12.79 5.99 -17.49
C LEU A 373 12.73 6.34 -18.98
N ASN A 374 11.53 6.47 -19.54
CA ASN A 374 11.37 6.85 -20.95
C ASN A 374 11.89 8.26 -21.23
N LYS A 375 11.61 9.22 -20.37
CA LYS A 375 12.11 10.60 -20.46
C LYS A 375 13.64 10.64 -20.38
N GLU A 376 14.23 9.86 -19.47
CA GLU A 376 15.69 9.75 -19.35
C GLU A 376 16.33 9.17 -20.62
N ILE A 377 15.75 8.13 -21.20
CA ILE A 377 16.22 7.50 -22.44
C ILE A 377 16.18 8.49 -23.61
N LEU A 378 15.05 9.19 -23.76
CA LEU A 378 14.87 10.13 -24.86
C LEU A 378 15.77 11.38 -24.73
N ARG A 379 16.20 11.74 -23.53
CA ARG A 379 17.10 12.89 -23.29
C ARG A 379 18.48 12.77 -23.92
N TYR A 380 18.95 11.58 -24.28
CA TYR A 380 20.28 11.44 -24.87
C TYR A 380 20.38 12.16 -26.23
N ASP A 381 19.33 12.13 -27.04
CA ASP A 381 19.30 12.72 -28.37
C ASP A 381 17.90 13.14 -28.87
N ASN A 382 16.88 13.11 -28.01
CA ASN A 382 15.48 13.36 -28.30
C ASN A 382 14.88 12.46 -29.38
N THR A 383 15.49 11.27 -29.63
CA THR A 383 15.00 10.30 -30.61
C THR A 383 14.74 8.93 -29.96
N ALA A 384 13.95 8.10 -30.61
CA ALA A 384 13.80 6.70 -30.25
C ALA A 384 14.86 5.79 -30.94
N ASP A 385 15.82 6.35 -31.67
CA ASP A 385 16.87 5.57 -32.29
C ASP A 385 17.74 4.89 -31.23
N ASN A 386 18.15 3.66 -31.46
CA ASN A 386 18.93 2.86 -30.52
C ASN A 386 18.32 2.78 -29.13
N TYR A 387 16.99 2.83 -29.02
CA TYR A 387 16.26 2.91 -27.75
C TYR A 387 16.67 1.81 -26.76
N VAL A 388 16.80 0.55 -27.21
CA VAL A 388 17.19 -0.58 -26.36
C VAL A 388 18.58 -0.37 -25.76
N GLN A 389 19.53 0.12 -26.56
CA GLN A 389 20.91 0.35 -26.11
C GLN A 389 20.97 1.47 -25.07
N LYS A 390 20.23 2.56 -25.29
CA LYS A 390 20.06 3.66 -24.34
C LYS A 390 19.35 3.21 -23.06
N PHE A 391 18.31 2.38 -23.19
CA PHE A 391 17.59 1.80 -22.06
C PHE A 391 18.52 0.96 -21.17
N ILE A 392 19.31 0.07 -21.77
CA ILE A 392 20.30 -0.74 -21.04
C ILE A 392 21.29 0.19 -20.34
N TYR A 393 21.87 1.15 -21.07
CA TYR A 393 22.83 2.10 -20.49
C TYR A 393 22.21 2.84 -19.29
N THR A 394 20.98 3.32 -19.42
CA THR A 394 20.28 4.05 -18.36
C THR A 394 20.10 3.20 -17.13
N LEU A 395 19.70 1.92 -17.26
CA LEU A 395 19.56 1.01 -16.13
C LEU A 395 20.90 0.65 -15.48
N LEU A 396 21.95 0.41 -16.28
CA LEU A 396 23.30 0.08 -15.78
C LEU A 396 23.98 1.27 -15.10
N SER A 397 23.61 2.48 -15.48
CA SER A 397 24.11 3.72 -14.86
C SER A 397 23.49 4.01 -13.51
N LYS A 398 22.37 3.35 -13.14
CA LYS A 398 21.74 3.53 -11.82
C LYS A 398 22.64 2.97 -10.74
N LYS A 399 22.70 3.69 -9.61
CA LYS A 399 23.50 3.32 -8.43
C LYS A 399 22.59 3.06 -7.23
N GLU A 400 23.15 2.63 -6.13
CA GLU A 400 22.47 2.50 -4.83
C GLU A 400 21.17 1.69 -4.89
N SER A 401 20.08 2.25 -4.41
CA SER A 401 18.76 1.62 -4.44
C SER A 401 18.17 1.48 -5.85
N GLY A 402 18.78 2.11 -6.83
CA GLY A 402 18.41 1.97 -8.25
C GLY A 402 19.27 0.97 -9.04
N ARG A 403 20.38 0.48 -8.49
CA ARG A 403 21.38 -0.34 -9.21
C ARG A 403 20.81 -1.59 -9.85
N PHE A 404 21.37 -1.96 -10.97
CA PHE A 404 21.21 -3.29 -11.57
C PHE A 404 22.28 -4.21 -10.98
N PRO A 405 21.95 -5.20 -10.13
CA PRO A 405 22.95 -6.08 -9.53
C PRO A 405 23.77 -6.80 -10.61
N ASP A 406 25.09 -6.71 -10.51
CA ASP A 406 26.00 -7.36 -11.44
C ASP A 406 26.09 -8.86 -11.25
N ASN A 407 26.95 -9.51 -12.01
CA ASN A 407 27.09 -10.97 -11.98
C ASN A 407 27.68 -11.46 -10.65
N ASP A 408 28.65 -10.75 -10.09
CA ASP A 408 29.35 -11.15 -8.86
C ASP A 408 28.42 -11.01 -7.66
N GLU A 409 27.71 -9.88 -7.54
CA GLU A 409 26.69 -9.69 -6.48
C GLU A 409 25.57 -10.75 -6.58
N PHE A 410 25.03 -10.94 -7.78
CA PHE A 410 23.91 -11.84 -8.01
C PHE A 410 24.26 -13.30 -7.71
N THR A 411 25.39 -13.81 -8.21
CA THR A 411 25.83 -15.20 -7.99
C THR A 411 26.18 -15.45 -6.54
N LYS A 412 26.92 -14.55 -5.91
CA LYS A 412 27.30 -14.63 -4.50
C LYS A 412 26.07 -14.74 -3.60
N ILE A 413 25.06 -13.90 -3.82
CA ILE A 413 23.86 -13.89 -3.00
C ILE A 413 22.97 -15.10 -3.32
N LEU A 414 22.74 -15.43 -4.58
CA LEU A 414 21.90 -16.57 -4.96
C LEU A 414 22.48 -17.90 -4.44
N SER A 415 23.79 -18.07 -4.47
CA SER A 415 24.50 -19.26 -3.93
C SER A 415 24.19 -19.52 -2.46
N SER A 416 24.07 -18.45 -1.65
CA SER A 416 23.83 -18.56 -0.20
C SER A 416 22.36 -18.33 0.19
N LYS A 417 21.50 -17.97 -0.76
CA LYS A 417 20.11 -17.60 -0.49
C LYS A 417 19.29 -18.74 0.07
N GLN A 418 18.59 -18.49 1.17
CA GLN A 418 17.60 -19.40 1.74
C GLN A 418 16.31 -19.37 0.90
N VAL A 419 16.34 -19.97 -0.28
CA VAL A 419 15.29 -19.87 -1.30
C VAL A 419 13.95 -20.38 -0.79
N TYR A 420 13.94 -21.41 0.04
CA TYR A 420 12.69 -21.93 0.63
C TYR A 420 11.95 -20.86 1.48
N GLN A 421 12.66 -19.93 2.08
CA GLN A 421 12.10 -18.89 2.92
C GLN A 421 11.63 -17.65 2.13
N MET A 422 11.89 -17.57 0.84
CA MET A 422 11.41 -16.48 -0.01
C MET A 422 9.87 -16.46 -0.07
N ARG A 423 9.30 -15.28 -0.40
CA ARG A 423 7.85 -15.16 -0.65
C ARG A 423 7.40 -16.09 -1.77
N GLY A 424 6.22 -16.71 -1.63
CA GLY A 424 5.70 -17.74 -2.53
C GLY A 424 5.77 -17.36 -4.02
N LYS A 425 5.40 -16.15 -4.39
CA LYS A 425 5.43 -15.67 -5.78
C LYS A 425 6.84 -15.66 -6.41
N TYR A 426 7.87 -15.29 -5.66
CA TYR A 426 9.25 -15.29 -6.15
C TYR A 426 9.83 -16.71 -6.24
N LYS A 427 9.43 -17.60 -5.31
CA LYS A 427 9.77 -19.01 -5.39
C LYS A 427 9.15 -19.65 -6.63
N ALA A 428 7.85 -19.47 -6.83
CA ALA A 428 7.15 -20.01 -7.99
C ALA A 428 7.77 -19.52 -9.31
N TYR A 429 8.11 -18.23 -9.40
CA TYR A 429 8.79 -17.67 -10.56
C TYR A 429 10.18 -18.32 -10.76
N LEU A 430 10.98 -18.43 -9.71
CA LEU A 430 12.31 -19.02 -9.78
C LEU A 430 12.25 -20.48 -10.26
N PHE A 431 11.41 -21.31 -9.66
CA PHE A 431 11.27 -22.70 -10.07
C PHE A 431 10.70 -22.86 -11.47
N GLU A 432 9.74 -22.03 -11.87
CA GLU A 432 9.25 -22.00 -13.25
C GLU A 432 10.38 -21.72 -14.24
N ARG A 433 11.21 -20.71 -13.96
CA ARG A 433 12.35 -20.35 -14.83
C ARG A 433 13.37 -21.49 -14.94
N PHE A 434 13.70 -22.18 -13.84
CA PHE A 434 14.63 -23.30 -13.87
C PHE A 434 14.07 -24.54 -14.58
N GLU A 435 12.77 -24.79 -14.43
CA GLU A 435 12.12 -25.93 -15.10
C GLU A 435 11.97 -25.68 -16.61
N ASN A 436 11.51 -24.49 -17.01
CA ASN A 436 11.07 -24.24 -18.37
C ASN A 436 12.11 -23.55 -19.27
N TYR A 437 13.21 -23.02 -18.72
CA TYR A 437 14.19 -22.32 -19.55
C TYR A 437 14.85 -23.28 -20.56
N GLY A 438 14.76 -22.92 -21.84
CA GLY A 438 15.38 -23.67 -22.94
C GLY A 438 14.68 -25.01 -23.24
N THR A 439 13.42 -25.20 -22.82
CA THR A 439 12.58 -26.32 -23.22
C THR A 439 11.44 -25.87 -24.13
N ILE A 440 11.05 -26.75 -25.05
CA ILE A 440 9.86 -26.54 -25.91
C ILE A 440 8.62 -27.09 -25.18
N GLU A 441 8.78 -28.14 -24.38
CA GLU A 441 7.72 -28.77 -23.61
C GLU A 441 7.59 -28.14 -22.22
N ALA A 442 7.18 -26.85 -22.18
CA ALA A 442 7.02 -26.12 -20.94
C ALA A 442 5.94 -26.75 -20.04
N LYS A 443 6.22 -26.84 -18.73
CA LYS A 443 5.27 -27.29 -17.71
C LYS A 443 4.54 -26.08 -17.13
N ASP A 444 3.25 -26.25 -16.82
CA ASP A 444 2.48 -25.22 -16.11
C ASP A 444 2.79 -25.23 -14.60
N VAL A 445 4.00 -24.80 -14.26
CA VAL A 445 4.50 -24.81 -12.87
C VAL A 445 3.63 -23.95 -11.96
N TYR A 446 3.16 -22.79 -12.44
CA TYR A 446 2.35 -21.86 -11.64
C TYR A 446 1.01 -22.47 -11.21
N THR A 447 0.23 -23.02 -12.16
CA THR A 447 -1.06 -23.62 -11.84
C THR A 447 -0.90 -24.82 -10.90
N HIS A 448 0.15 -25.62 -11.13
CA HIS A 448 0.42 -26.77 -10.26
C HIS A 448 0.82 -26.36 -8.84
N LEU A 449 1.60 -25.28 -8.67
CA LEU A 449 1.93 -24.75 -7.34
C LEU A 449 0.70 -24.09 -6.67
N ASP A 450 -0.11 -23.34 -7.41
CA ASP A 450 -1.32 -22.69 -6.89
C ASP A 450 -2.36 -23.72 -6.39
N LYS A 451 -2.46 -24.87 -7.08
CA LYS A 451 -3.34 -25.99 -6.70
C LYS A 451 -2.72 -26.95 -5.70
N ASN A 452 -1.48 -26.73 -5.26
CA ASN A 452 -0.69 -27.63 -4.43
C ASN A 452 -0.52 -29.05 -5.03
N THR A 453 -0.66 -29.19 -6.35
CA THR A 453 -0.35 -30.46 -7.06
C THR A 453 1.16 -30.58 -7.33
N TYR A 454 1.91 -29.47 -7.34
CA TYR A 454 3.35 -29.45 -7.11
C TYR A 454 3.63 -28.77 -5.77
N THR A 455 4.67 -29.24 -5.11
CA THR A 455 5.22 -28.67 -3.89
C THR A 455 6.75 -28.59 -4.02
N ILE A 456 7.38 -27.78 -3.20
CA ILE A 456 8.85 -27.71 -3.14
C ILE A 456 9.33 -28.83 -2.22
N GLU A 457 10.11 -29.71 -2.78
CA GLU A 457 10.71 -30.86 -2.09
C GLU A 457 12.13 -30.48 -1.65
N HIS A 458 12.51 -30.93 -0.43
CA HIS A 458 13.86 -30.93 0.08
C HIS A 458 14.50 -32.28 -0.22
N ILE A 459 15.52 -32.31 -1.08
CA ILE A 459 16.21 -33.57 -1.44
C ILE A 459 16.85 -34.16 -0.20
N MET A 460 17.69 -33.43 0.51
CA MET A 460 18.09 -33.70 1.89
C MET A 460 16.97 -33.14 2.80
N PRO A 461 16.31 -33.98 3.60
CA PRO A 461 15.05 -33.66 4.26
C PRO A 461 15.20 -32.62 5.35
N GLN A 462 14.05 -32.00 5.74
CA GLN A 462 14.03 -30.95 6.79
C GLN A 462 14.44 -31.50 8.17
N HIS A 463 14.21 -32.80 8.42
CA HIS A 463 14.65 -33.48 9.65
C HIS A 463 15.53 -34.65 9.26
N LEU A 464 16.80 -34.61 9.69
CA LEU A 464 17.73 -35.70 9.45
C LEU A 464 17.35 -36.95 10.24
N THR A 465 17.24 -38.08 9.54
CA THR A 465 17.17 -39.40 10.20
C THR A 465 18.58 -39.88 10.55
N PRO A 466 18.73 -40.87 11.45
CA PRO A 466 20.05 -41.45 11.72
C PRO A 466 20.77 -41.95 10.44
N ALA A 467 20.04 -42.51 9.49
CA ALA A 467 20.59 -42.96 8.21
C ALA A 467 21.08 -41.80 7.34
N TRP A 468 20.38 -40.63 7.35
CA TRP A 468 20.87 -39.40 6.70
C TRP A 468 22.09 -38.82 7.39
N THR A 469 22.16 -38.88 8.72
CA THR A 469 23.33 -38.42 9.49
C THR A 469 24.55 -39.25 9.16
N GLU A 470 24.38 -40.58 9.05
CA GLU A 470 25.44 -41.52 8.63
C GLU A 470 25.90 -41.21 7.19
N ALA A 471 24.96 -41.05 6.25
CA ALA A 471 25.25 -40.77 4.84
C ALA A 471 26.01 -39.45 4.63
N LEU A 472 25.72 -38.43 5.43
CA LEU A 472 26.37 -37.10 5.37
C LEU A 472 27.72 -37.08 6.14
N GLY A 473 27.95 -38.04 7.03
CA GLY A 473 29.17 -38.17 7.80
C GLY A 473 29.33 -37.19 8.97
N ALA A 474 30.56 -36.99 9.41
CA ALA A 474 30.88 -36.27 10.66
C ALA A 474 30.37 -34.81 10.69
N ASN A 475 30.21 -34.15 9.54
CA ASN A 475 29.77 -32.78 9.41
C ASN A 475 28.27 -32.64 9.05
N ALA A 476 27.47 -33.71 9.27
CA ALA A 476 26.05 -33.74 8.87
C ALA A 476 25.25 -32.53 9.35
N GLY A 477 25.44 -32.11 10.61
CA GLY A 477 24.74 -30.96 11.18
C GLY A 477 25.08 -29.63 10.49
N GLU A 478 26.35 -29.42 10.14
CA GLU A 478 26.81 -28.21 9.46
C GLU A 478 26.35 -28.19 8.00
N ILE A 479 26.44 -29.31 7.29
CA ILE A 479 25.94 -29.45 5.92
C ILE A 479 24.43 -29.16 5.90
N HIS A 480 23.68 -29.78 6.80
CA HIS A 480 22.24 -29.58 6.90
C HIS A 480 21.88 -28.10 7.18
N ALA A 481 22.48 -27.50 8.21
CA ALA A 481 22.20 -26.10 8.55
C ALA A 481 22.54 -25.13 7.40
N THR A 482 23.58 -25.44 6.64
CA THR A 482 24.05 -24.58 5.53
C THR A 482 23.21 -24.74 4.28
N TRP A 483 22.84 -25.96 3.91
CA TRP A 483 22.28 -26.25 2.58
C TRP A 483 20.78 -26.52 2.57
N LEU A 484 20.14 -26.77 3.70
CA LEU A 484 18.75 -27.18 3.79
C LEU A 484 17.81 -26.38 2.91
N HIS A 485 17.84 -25.07 3.02
CA HIS A 485 16.90 -24.16 2.34
C HIS A 485 17.48 -23.47 1.10
N ARG A 486 18.73 -23.82 0.72
CA ARG A 486 19.33 -23.29 -0.50
C ARG A 486 18.80 -24.00 -1.74
N LEU A 487 18.87 -23.30 -2.88
CA LEU A 487 18.36 -23.78 -4.16
C LEU A 487 18.91 -25.17 -4.54
N ALA A 488 20.18 -25.43 -4.25
CA ALA A 488 20.83 -26.71 -4.56
C ALA A 488 20.16 -27.89 -3.90
N ASN A 489 19.53 -27.75 -2.73
CA ASN A 489 18.80 -28.79 -2.04
C ASN A 489 17.30 -28.86 -2.36
N LEU A 490 16.81 -28.03 -3.27
CA LEU A 490 15.37 -27.88 -3.53
C LEU A 490 15.01 -28.30 -4.94
N THR A 491 13.84 -28.93 -5.08
CA THR A 491 13.26 -29.28 -6.37
C THR A 491 11.73 -29.24 -6.31
N LEU A 492 11.06 -29.52 -7.41
CA LEU A 492 9.60 -29.64 -7.48
C LEU A 492 9.18 -31.11 -7.50
N THR A 493 8.08 -31.45 -6.84
CA THR A 493 7.46 -32.75 -6.92
C THR A 493 5.96 -32.69 -6.68
N GLY A 494 5.19 -33.60 -7.28
CA GLY A 494 3.79 -33.85 -6.92
C GLY A 494 3.63 -34.91 -5.82
N TYR A 495 4.72 -35.52 -5.36
CA TYR A 495 4.72 -36.73 -4.50
C TYR A 495 5.45 -36.51 -3.17
N ASN A 496 5.49 -35.32 -2.68
CA ASN A 496 6.21 -34.92 -1.47
C ASN A 496 5.92 -35.83 -0.24
N PRO A 497 4.66 -36.19 0.06
CA PRO A 497 4.39 -37.12 1.15
C PRO A 497 5.02 -38.51 0.99
N ASN A 498 5.15 -39.00 -0.27
CA ASN A 498 5.76 -40.30 -0.57
C ASN A 498 7.28 -40.26 -0.44
N LEU A 499 7.91 -39.12 -0.69
CA LEU A 499 9.36 -38.91 -0.58
C LEU A 499 9.79 -38.68 0.86
N SER A 500 9.12 -37.79 1.57
CA SER A 500 9.29 -37.49 3.00
C SER A 500 10.77 -37.46 3.44
N ASN A 501 11.11 -38.12 4.56
CA ASN A 501 12.48 -38.20 5.09
C ASN A 501 13.27 -39.44 4.60
N LYS A 502 12.82 -40.13 3.53
CA LYS A 502 13.50 -41.26 2.95
C LYS A 502 14.91 -40.93 2.50
N LEU A 503 15.82 -41.93 2.49
CA LEU A 503 17.17 -41.77 1.95
C LEU A 503 17.15 -41.39 0.47
N PHE A 504 18.23 -40.76 0.02
CA PHE A 504 18.32 -40.25 -1.36
C PHE A 504 18.04 -41.32 -2.41
N GLN A 505 18.62 -42.51 -2.26
CA GLN A 505 18.40 -43.64 -3.17
C GLN A 505 16.92 -44.09 -3.19
N GLU A 506 16.27 -44.12 -2.04
CA GLU A 506 14.84 -44.45 -1.94
C GLU A 506 13.97 -43.37 -2.63
N LYS A 507 14.30 -42.07 -2.47
CA LYS A 507 13.62 -40.97 -3.17
C LYS A 507 13.87 -41.02 -4.67
N ARG A 508 15.10 -41.38 -5.09
CA ARG A 508 15.50 -41.46 -6.49
C ARG A 508 14.77 -42.58 -7.20
N ASP A 509 14.79 -43.82 -6.59
CA ASP A 509 14.37 -45.05 -7.19
C ASP A 509 12.92 -45.44 -6.90
N ALA A 510 12.15 -44.62 -6.18
CA ALA A 510 10.73 -44.87 -5.90
C ALA A 510 9.95 -45.07 -7.21
N GLU A 511 9.16 -46.16 -7.28
CA GLU A 511 8.37 -46.48 -8.46
C GLU A 511 7.34 -45.44 -8.77
N GLU A 512 6.75 -44.80 -7.75
CA GLU A 512 5.79 -43.73 -7.86
C GLU A 512 6.40 -42.43 -7.31
N GLY A 513 6.55 -41.44 -8.18
CA GLY A 513 7.03 -40.09 -7.83
C GLY A 513 8.52 -39.96 -7.54
N GLY A 514 9.31 -41.04 -7.74
CA GLY A 514 10.76 -40.97 -7.61
C GLY A 514 11.43 -40.10 -8.69
N TYR A 515 12.65 -39.62 -8.42
CA TYR A 515 13.32 -38.69 -9.35
C TYR A 515 13.59 -39.31 -10.72
N LYS A 516 13.82 -40.65 -10.82
CA LYS A 516 14.03 -41.37 -12.08
C LYS A 516 12.81 -41.40 -13.00
N VAL A 517 11.62 -41.45 -12.41
CA VAL A 517 10.35 -41.48 -13.16
C VAL A 517 9.70 -40.11 -13.30
N SER A 518 10.31 -39.11 -12.75
CA SER A 518 9.79 -37.75 -12.78
C SER A 518 9.89 -37.10 -14.17
N GLY A 519 8.78 -36.55 -14.67
CA GLY A 519 8.76 -35.77 -15.92
C GLY A 519 9.30 -34.33 -15.78
N LEU A 520 9.78 -33.94 -14.58
CA LEU A 520 10.33 -32.62 -14.34
C LEU A 520 11.83 -32.57 -14.71
N LYS A 521 12.22 -31.59 -15.51
CA LYS A 521 13.61 -31.39 -15.96
C LYS A 521 14.61 -31.27 -14.81
N MET A 522 14.20 -30.54 -13.76
CA MET A 522 15.03 -30.38 -12.56
C MET A 522 15.32 -31.70 -11.87
N ASN A 523 14.39 -32.68 -11.89
CA ASN A 523 14.55 -33.96 -11.25
C ASN A 523 15.39 -34.94 -12.08
N GLN A 524 15.40 -34.84 -13.41
CA GLN A 524 16.18 -35.69 -14.30
C GLN A 524 17.68 -35.64 -13.99
N LYS A 525 18.21 -34.43 -13.68
CA LYS A 525 19.60 -34.28 -13.27
C LYS A 525 19.88 -34.86 -11.88
N ILE A 526 18.92 -34.73 -10.94
CA ILE A 526 19.02 -35.34 -9.61
C ILE A 526 19.05 -36.87 -9.72
N ALA A 527 18.24 -37.42 -10.61
CA ALA A 527 18.15 -38.87 -10.85
C ALA A 527 19.47 -39.52 -11.31
N MET A 528 20.38 -38.77 -11.91
CA MET A 528 21.69 -39.22 -12.36
C MET A 528 22.71 -39.39 -11.23
N LYS A 529 22.44 -38.91 -10.03
CA LYS A 529 23.34 -39.01 -8.88
C LYS A 529 23.14 -40.29 -8.13
N GLU A 530 24.24 -40.85 -7.60
CA GLU A 530 24.21 -42.08 -6.80
C GLU A 530 24.09 -41.82 -5.31
N SER A 531 24.50 -40.66 -4.87
CA SER A 531 24.46 -40.21 -3.48
C SER A 531 24.00 -38.74 -3.42
N TRP A 532 23.74 -38.26 -2.20
CA TRP A 532 23.41 -36.84 -1.96
C TRP A 532 24.12 -36.36 -0.70
N GLY A 533 25.23 -35.72 -0.88
CA GLY A 533 26.07 -35.18 0.17
C GLY A 533 26.58 -33.78 -0.19
N LEU A 534 27.66 -33.34 0.48
CA LEU A 534 28.21 -31.99 0.26
C LEU A 534 28.69 -31.82 -1.18
N SER A 535 29.33 -32.82 -1.76
CA SER A 535 29.87 -32.77 -3.15
C SER A 535 28.76 -32.55 -4.16
N GLU A 536 27.66 -33.30 -4.06
CA GLU A 536 26.52 -33.16 -4.98
C GLU A 536 25.75 -31.84 -4.79
N LEU A 537 25.68 -31.34 -3.57
CA LEU A 537 25.10 -30.01 -3.26
C LEU A 537 25.94 -28.88 -3.86
N GLU A 538 27.26 -28.95 -3.74
CA GLU A 538 28.18 -27.96 -4.32
C GLU A 538 28.13 -28.00 -5.85
N GLU A 539 28.26 -29.17 -6.45
CA GLU A 539 28.18 -29.36 -7.91
C GLU A 539 26.86 -28.84 -8.48
N ARG A 540 25.74 -29.20 -7.84
CA ARG A 540 24.42 -28.70 -8.26
C ARG A 540 24.28 -27.22 -8.08
N ASN A 541 24.86 -26.65 -7.02
CA ASN A 541 24.86 -25.19 -6.82
C ASN A 541 25.57 -24.49 -7.97
N GLU A 542 26.75 -24.96 -8.37
CA GLU A 542 27.48 -24.42 -9.51
C GLU A 542 26.70 -24.55 -10.83
N GLU A 543 26.09 -25.70 -11.09
CA GLU A 543 25.24 -25.90 -12.26
C GLU A 543 24.04 -24.95 -12.30
N MET A 544 23.37 -24.78 -11.15
CA MET A 544 22.21 -23.90 -11.06
C MET A 544 22.62 -22.43 -11.18
N LEU A 545 23.77 -22.02 -10.64
CA LEU A 545 24.30 -20.67 -10.83
C LEU A 545 24.66 -20.43 -12.29
N ALA A 546 25.32 -21.38 -12.95
CA ALA A 546 25.64 -21.28 -14.38
C ALA A 546 24.37 -21.17 -15.26
N LEU A 547 23.30 -21.88 -14.89
CA LEU A 547 22.02 -21.78 -15.56
C LEU A 547 21.33 -20.44 -15.25
N ALA A 548 21.38 -19.97 -14.00
CA ALA A 548 20.86 -18.67 -13.59
C ALA A 548 21.49 -17.51 -14.38
N MET A 549 22.78 -17.59 -14.63
CA MET A 549 23.50 -16.60 -15.45
C MET A 549 23.05 -16.58 -16.91
N LYS A 550 22.51 -17.70 -17.43
CA LYS A 550 21.90 -17.74 -18.78
C LYS A 550 20.46 -17.22 -18.76
N ILE A 551 19.69 -17.53 -17.71
CA ILE A 551 18.29 -17.11 -17.58
C ILE A 551 18.21 -15.59 -17.36
N TRP A 552 19.02 -15.08 -16.46
CA TRP A 552 19.06 -13.67 -16.07
C TRP A 552 20.43 -13.06 -16.45
N ALA A 553 20.82 -13.20 -17.73
CA ALA A 553 22.08 -12.68 -18.23
C ALA A 553 22.20 -11.17 -17.97
N TYR A 554 23.36 -10.73 -17.48
CA TYR A 554 23.61 -9.30 -17.28
C TYR A 554 23.63 -8.61 -18.64
N PRO A 555 22.83 -7.57 -18.85
CA PRO A 555 22.76 -6.95 -20.17
C PRO A 555 24.03 -6.13 -20.47
N GLU A 556 24.40 -6.10 -21.75
CA GLU A 556 25.53 -5.31 -22.26
C GLU A 556 25.04 -4.27 -23.25
N THR A 557 25.70 -3.15 -23.31
CA THR A 557 25.40 -2.08 -24.26
C THR A 557 26.69 -1.51 -24.85
N ALA A 558 26.66 -1.27 -26.14
CA ALA A 558 27.69 -0.52 -26.83
C ALA A 558 27.40 1.00 -26.87
N PHE A 559 26.25 1.42 -26.36
CA PHE A 559 25.89 2.82 -26.33
C PHE A 559 26.78 3.58 -25.35
N VAL A 560 27.44 4.58 -25.89
CA VAL A 560 28.15 5.58 -25.11
C VAL A 560 27.47 6.91 -25.40
N PRO A 561 26.93 7.60 -24.42
CA PRO A 561 26.36 8.92 -24.63
C PRO A 561 27.47 9.81 -25.27
N ALA A 562 27.07 10.66 -26.18
CA ALA A 562 27.99 11.62 -26.74
C ALA A 562 28.72 12.32 -25.58
N LYS A 563 30.05 12.38 -25.64
CA LYS A 563 30.85 12.98 -24.57
C LYS A 563 30.30 14.38 -24.33
N LYS A 564 29.56 14.51 -23.19
CA LYS A 564 29.12 15.81 -22.76
C LYS A 564 30.38 16.57 -22.40
N GLU A 565 30.50 17.77 -22.88
CA GLU A 565 31.57 18.71 -22.56
C GLU A 565 31.65 18.95 -21.04
N PHE A 566 30.58 18.59 -20.31
CA PHE A 566 30.43 18.73 -18.88
C PHE A 566 29.66 17.55 -18.30
N ASP A 567 30.02 17.14 -17.10
CA ASP A 567 29.25 16.23 -16.27
C ASP A 567 27.88 16.88 -15.95
N SER A 568 26.79 16.19 -16.07
CA SER A 568 25.44 16.81 -15.89
C SER A 568 24.56 16.02 -14.96
N CYS A 569 23.79 16.77 -14.15
CA CYS A 569 22.80 16.25 -13.22
C CYS A 569 21.54 17.11 -13.24
N THR A 570 20.43 16.60 -12.71
CA THR A 570 19.16 17.33 -12.65
C THR A 570 18.83 17.75 -11.21
N LEU A 571 17.93 18.71 -11.04
CA LEU A 571 17.44 19.09 -9.71
C LEU A 571 16.71 17.90 -9.02
N ASP A 572 16.19 16.95 -9.78
CA ASP A 572 15.49 15.76 -9.25
C ASP A 572 16.43 14.69 -8.67
N ASP A 573 17.72 14.70 -9.06
CA ASP A 573 18.69 13.74 -8.56
C ASP A 573 18.99 13.98 -7.07
N GLU A 574 18.43 13.16 -6.16
CA GLU A 574 18.57 13.32 -4.70
C GLU A 574 19.97 13.00 -4.16
N ASP A 575 20.72 12.19 -4.90
CA ASP A 575 21.98 11.60 -4.47
C ASP A 575 23.24 12.29 -5.06
N ILE A 576 23.11 13.52 -5.52
CA ILE A 576 24.25 14.24 -6.11
C ILE A 576 25.14 14.81 -5.03
N ASP A 577 26.41 14.42 -5.07
CA ASP A 577 27.47 15.13 -4.35
C ASP A 577 27.96 16.31 -5.20
N LEU A 578 27.52 17.50 -4.81
CA LEU A 578 27.96 18.78 -5.42
C LEU A 578 29.10 19.45 -4.62
N THR A 579 29.64 18.75 -3.61
CA THR A 579 30.68 19.32 -2.74
C THR A 579 31.94 19.58 -3.56
N GLY A 580 32.38 20.85 -3.58
CA GLY A 580 33.55 21.26 -4.34
C GLY A 580 33.40 21.25 -5.86
N ARG A 581 32.21 21.01 -6.40
CA ARG A 581 31.93 21.03 -7.85
C ARG A 581 31.46 22.41 -8.28
N ASP A 582 32.09 22.96 -9.30
CA ASP A 582 31.71 24.22 -9.94
C ASP A 582 30.72 23.97 -11.07
N ILE A 583 29.72 24.84 -11.20
CA ILE A 583 28.79 24.84 -12.32
C ILE A 583 29.36 25.64 -13.50
N ALA A 584 29.16 25.12 -14.71
CA ALA A 584 29.55 25.81 -15.95
C ALA A 584 28.33 26.48 -16.61
N LYS A 585 27.23 25.76 -16.71
CA LYS A 585 25.97 26.23 -17.28
C LYS A 585 24.83 25.43 -16.69
N TYR A 586 23.61 25.91 -16.87
CA TYR A 586 22.39 25.13 -16.58
C TYR A 586 21.45 25.17 -17.79
N SER A 587 20.51 24.24 -17.84
CA SER A 587 19.39 24.27 -18.78
C SER A 587 18.09 24.19 -17.99
N TYR A 588 17.13 25.05 -18.29
CA TYR A 588 15.78 24.98 -17.76
C TYR A 588 14.78 25.04 -18.92
N GLN A 589 13.88 24.04 -19.00
CA GLN A 589 12.93 23.88 -20.09
C GLN A 589 13.61 23.94 -21.49
N ASN A 590 14.76 23.29 -21.62
CA ASN A 590 15.60 23.24 -22.82
C ASN A 590 16.28 24.59 -23.23
N VAL A 591 16.22 25.60 -22.38
CA VAL A 591 16.97 26.85 -22.59
C VAL A 591 18.27 26.78 -21.79
N GLU A 592 19.41 26.71 -22.46
CA GLU A 592 20.72 26.68 -21.82
C GLU A 592 21.22 28.09 -21.52
N GLN A 593 21.83 28.26 -20.34
CA GLN A 593 22.47 29.51 -19.92
C GLN A 593 23.80 29.22 -19.20
N SER A 594 24.87 29.84 -19.63
CA SER A 594 26.14 29.82 -18.93
C SER A 594 26.12 30.68 -17.70
N VAL A 595 26.75 30.21 -16.62
CA VAL A 595 26.83 30.93 -15.34
C VAL A 595 28.25 30.81 -14.78
N SER A 596 28.59 31.79 -13.93
CA SER A 596 29.91 31.82 -13.29
C SER A 596 29.92 31.06 -11.97
N SER A 597 28.77 30.89 -11.33
CA SER A 597 28.63 30.31 -10.00
C SER A 597 27.24 29.71 -9.76
N TRP A 598 27.12 28.86 -8.74
CA TRP A 598 25.85 28.37 -8.23
C TRP A 598 24.91 29.48 -7.75
N ALA A 599 25.47 30.59 -7.27
CA ALA A 599 24.67 31.74 -6.84
C ALA A 599 24.00 32.45 -8.03
N ASP A 600 24.71 32.56 -9.16
CA ASP A 600 24.16 33.17 -10.38
C ASP A 600 23.09 32.27 -10.99
N MET A 601 23.32 30.95 -11.02
CA MET A 601 22.31 29.98 -11.48
C MET A 601 21.03 30.08 -10.60
N PHE A 602 21.19 30.11 -9.29
CA PHE A 602 20.08 30.23 -8.33
C PHE A 602 19.28 31.53 -8.58
N GLU A 603 19.96 32.67 -8.74
CA GLU A 603 19.33 33.95 -9.04
C GLU A 603 18.50 33.89 -10.33
N HIS A 604 19.09 33.35 -11.41
CA HIS A 604 18.41 33.25 -12.71
C HIS A 604 17.15 32.38 -12.63
N VAL A 605 17.27 31.20 -12.04
CA VAL A 605 16.14 30.24 -11.92
C VAL A 605 15.02 30.81 -11.06
N VAL A 606 15.34 31.42 -9.93
CA VAL A 606 14.32 32.03 -9.05
C VAL A 606 13.61 33.18 -9.73
N LYS A 607 14.35 34.08 -10.41
CA LYS A 607 13.76 35.18 -11.19
C LYS A 607 12.86 34.67 -12.31
N PHE A 608 13.25 33.57 -12.98
CA PHE A 608 12.43 32.95 -14.02
C PHE A 608 11.13 32.38 -13.45
N LEU A 609 11.19 31.64 -12.35
CA LEU A 609 10.00 31.12 -11.65
C LEU A 609 9.07 32.26 -11.22
N HIS A 610 9.62 33.33 -10.66
CA HIS A 610 8.85 34.48 -10.23
C HIS A 610 8.18 35.21 -11.39
N GLN A 611 8.82 35.30 -12.55
CA GLN A 611 8.21 35.89 -13.76
C GLN A 611 7.01 35.04 -14.26
N LYS A 612 7.07 33.73 -14.07
CA LYS A 612 5.99 32.80 -14.44
C LYS A 612 4.77 32.95 -13.54
N ASP A 613 4.98 33.05 -12.24
CA ASP A 613 3.93 33.31 -11.25
C ASP A 613 4.47 34.14 -10.07
N LYS A 614 4.04 35.40 -10.03
CA LYS A 614 4.47 36.35 -9.00
C LYS A 614 3.87 36.10 -7.63
N SER A 615 2.77 35.34 -7.56
CA SER A 615 2.01 35.15 -6.32
C SER A 615 2.74 34.29 -5.30
N VAL A 616 3.52 33.30 -5.73
CA VAL A 616 4.16 32.30 -4.86
C VAL A 616 5.22 32.95 -3.95
N LEU A 617 6.20 33.67 -4.51
CA LEU A 617 7.22 34.36 -3.70
C LEU A 617 6.64 35.54 -2.90
N ALA A 618 5.61 36.22 -3.43
CA ALA A 618 4.92 37.24 -2.70
C ALA A 618 4.22 36.68 -1.45
N ALA A 619 3.50 35.56 -1.60
CA ALA A 619 2.89 34.89 -0.46
C ALA A 619 3.92 34.46 0.60
N LEU A 620 5.09 33.94 0.18
CA LEU A 620 6.18 33.58 1.09
C LEU A 620 6.79 34.79 1.80
N ALA A 621 7.03 35.89 1.07
CA ALA A 621 7.66 37.12 1.62
C ALA A 621 6.81 37.84 2.67
N TYR A 622 5.46 37.73 2.58
CA TYR A 622 4.51 38.33 3.51
C TYR A 622 3.91 37.32 4.49
N SER A 623 4.34 36.05 4.47
CA SER A 623 3.87 35.03 5.41
C SER A 623 4.46 35.27 6.79
N SER A 624 3.60 35.46 7.79
CA SER A 624 3.99 35.57 9.20
C SER A 624 4.23 34.17 9.83
N ASN A 625 4.02 33.10 9.10
CA ASN A 625 4.28 31.75 9.56
C ASN A 625 5.73 31.35 9.27
N SER A 626 6.47 31.03 10.31
CA SER A 626 7.87 30.57 10.30
C SER A 626 8.08 29.19 9.63
N ALA A 627 7.19 28.77 8.74
CA ALA A 627 7.27 27.48 8.08
C ALA A 627 8.12 27.58 6.81
N ASP A 628 9.23 26.92 6.86
CA ASP A 628 10.00 26.27 5.79
C ASP A 628 10.86 27.14 4.83
N LEU A 629 10.35 28.13 4.13
CA LEU A 629 11.11 29.01 3.21
C LEU A 629 11.16 30.47 3.68
N SER A 630 10.40 30.85 4.69
CA SER A 630 10.33 32.23 5.21
C SER A 630 11.68 32.73 5.77
N ASN A 631 12.58 31.84 6.16
CA ASN A 631 13.95 32.21 6.55
C ASN A 631 14.85 32.62 5.37
N TYR A 632 14.41 32.35 4.14
CA TYR A 632 15.18 32.60 2.91
C TYR A 632 14.49 33.60 1.99
N VAL A 633 13.21 33.91 2.21
CA VAL A 633 12.43 34.86 1.43
C VAL A 633 11.82 35.88 2.40
N ASN A 634 12.06 37.16 2.15
CA ASN A 634 11.60 38.23 3.04
C ASN A 634 11.06 39.41 2.22
N ASN A 635 10.20 40.22 2.82
CA ASN A 635 9.68 41.46 2.21
C ASN A 635 10.61 42.68 2.42
N THR A 636 11.66 42.53 3.20
CA THR A 636 12.69 43.55 3.47
C THR A 636 14.10 42.91 3.38
N GLU A 637 15.13 43.74 3.27
CA GLU A 637 16.53 43.27 3.31
C GLU A 637 17.00 42.90 4.71
N GLU A 638 16.27 43.33 5.74
CA GLU A 638 16.63 43.10 7.13
C GLU A 638 16.48 41.61 7.49
N GLY A 639 17.52 41.05 8.14
CA GLY A 639 17.55 39.66 8.56
C GLY A 639 18.20 38.69 7.53
N LEU A 640 18.47 39.14 6.30
CA LEU A 640 19.19 38.36 5.27
C LEU A 640 20.69 38.71 5.31
N ARG A 641 21.57 37.72 5.21
CA ARG A 641 23.05 37.91 5.21
C ARG A 641 23.53 38.53 3.90
N SER A 642 22.89 38.17 2.80
CA SER A 642 23.16 38.73 1.47
C SER A 642 21.86 38.75 0.68
N ALA A 643 21.14 39.87 0.79
CA ALA A 643 19.82 40.03 0.19
C ALA A 643 19.91 40.11 -1.35
N LEU A 644 19.32 39.15 -2.03
CA LEU A 644 19.08 39.16 -3.46
C LEU A 644 17.71 39.75 -3.75
N LYS A 645 17.65 40.90 -4.38
CA LYS A 645 16.37 41.50 -4.80
C LYS A 645 15.78 40.75 -5.99
N ILE A 646 14.60 40.18 -5.82
CA ILE A 646 13.86 39.45 -6.86
C ILE A 646 12.82 40.36 -7.54
N ASP A 647 12.03 41.10 -6.75
CA ASP A 647 11.04 42.11 -7.22
C ASP A 647 10.92 43.26 -6.17
N GLU A 648 9.99 44.22 -6.37
CA GLU A 648 9.70 45.20 -5.35
C GLU A 648 9.18 44.52 -4.08
N ASN A 649 9.89 44.76 -2.95
CA ASN A 649 9.60 44.15 -1.65
C ASN A 649 9.62 42.61 -1.62
N ILE A 650 10.45 41.96 -2.43
CA ILE A 650 10.72 40.51 -2.38
C ILE A 650 12.24 40.30 -2.47
N TYR A 651 12.80 39.77 -1.38
CA TYR A 651 14.24 39.50 -1.23
C TYR A 651 14.48 38.06 -0.84
N MET A 652 15.59 37.49 -1.33
CA MET A 652 16.00 36.13 -0.99
C MET A 652 17.43 36.09 -0.48
N GLU A 653 17.75 35.10 0.38
CA GLU A 653 19.12 34.87 0.86
C GLU A 653 19.99 34.26 -0.25
N ARG A 654 21.03 35.02 -0.68
CA ARG A 654 21.97 34.62 -1.73
C ARG A 654 23.14 33.80 -1.17
N ASN A 655 23.59 34.13 0.05
CA ASN A 655 24.79 33.54 0.65
C ASN A 655 24.45 32.25 1.42
N THR A 656 24.13 31.19 0.65
CA THR A 656 23.86 29.85 1.18
C THR A 656 24.82 28.83 0.51
N SER A 657 25.00 27.65 1.14
CA SER A 657 25.77 26.57 0.51
C SER A 657 25.07 26.07 -0.77
N THR A 658 25.83 25.43 -1.65
CA THR A 658 25.28 24.83 -2.88
C THR A 658 24.16 23.85 -2.58
N THR A 659 24.34 22.97 -1.58
CA THR A 659 23.34 22.00 -1.14
C THR A 659 22.06 22.67 -0.68
N LEU A 660 22.18 23.77 0.07
CA LEU A 660 21.03 24.54 0.53
C LEU A 660 20.29 25.24 -0.61
N LYS A 661 21.02 25.82 -1.59
CA LYS A 661 20.42 26.37 -2.80
C LYS A 661 19.59 25.33 -3.55
N ILE A 662 20.13 24.11 -3.71
CA ILE A 662 19.43 22.99 -4.34
C ILE A 662 18.20 22.59 -3.54
N SER A 663 18.31 22.51 -2.22
CA SER A 663 17.16 22.22 -1.33
C SER A 663 16.05 23.29 -1.45
N VAL A 664 16.42 24.56 -1.44
CA VAL A 664 15.47 25.68 -1.64
C VAL A 664 14.82 25.61 -3.02
N LEU A 665 15.61 25.34 -4.08
CA LEU A 665 15.07 25.18 -5.44
C LEU A 665 14.08 24.01 -5.54
N ARG A 666 14.38 22.84 -4.95
CA ARG A 666 13.44 21.72 -4.92
C ARG A 666 12.10 22.09 -4.32
N ARG A 667 12.11 22.83 -3.22
CA ARG A 667 10.89 23.32 -2.54
C ARG A 667 10.15 24.37 -3.37
N LEU A 668 10.88 25.29 -3.98
CA LEU A 668 10.28 26.26 -4.89
C LEU A 668 9.63 25.57 -6.09
N PHE A 669 10.28 24.56 -6.67
CA PHE A 669 9.73 23.81 -7.79
C PHE A 669 8.41 23.12 -7.42
N VAL A 670 8.29 22.60 -6.19
CA VAL A 670 7.02 22.06 -5.67
C VAL A 670 5.94 23.15 -5.58
N LEU A 671 6.27 24.33 -5.04
CA LEU A 671 5.31 25.45 -4.90
C LEU A 671 4.90 26.04 -6.25
N TYR A 672 5.80 26.04 -7.22
CA TYR A 672 5.52 26.50 -8.59
C TYR A 672 4.95 25.40 -9.51
N GLU A 673 4.69 24.19 -8.97
CA GLU A 673 4.26 23.04 -9.74
C GLU A 673 5.17 22.78 -10.98
N ALA A 674 6.48 23.00 -10.82
CA ALA A 674 7.48 22.84 -11.87
C ALA A 674 8.17 21.48 -11.74
N ASP A 675 8.49 20.84 -12.89
CA ASP A 675 9.20 19.56 -12.92
C ASP A 675 10.69 19.76 -12.59
N PRO A 676 11.21 19.20 -11.48
CA PRO A 676 12.60 19.33 -11.12
C PRO A 676 13.56 18.69 -12.14
N MET A 677 13.07 17.76 -12.97
CA MET A 677 13.85 17.20 -14.07
C MET A 677 14.11 18.20 -15.22
N ASP A 678 13.33 19.26 -15.33
CA ASP A 678 13.53 20.28 -16.36
C ASP A 678 14.74 21.21 -16.06
N LEU A 679 15.25 21.20 -14.83
CA LEU A 679 16.45 21.94 -14.46
C LEU A 679 17.66 21.03 -14.43
N VAL A 680 18.54 21.20 -15.42
CA VAL A 680 19.76 20.42 -15.60
C VAL A 680 20.97 21.29 -15.30
N PHE A 681 21.87 20.80 -14.46
CA PHE A 681 23.16 21.44 -14.15
C PHE A 681 24.27 20.77 -14.93
N TYR A 682 25.18 21.55 -15.50
CA TYR A 682 26.38 21.11 -16.19
C TYR A 682 27.60 21.54 -15.37
N LEU A 683 28.34 20.55 -14.84
CA LEU A 683 29.42 20.74 -13.90
C LEU A 683 30.77 20.83 -14.63
N LYS A 684 31.66 21.66 -14.12
CA LYS A 684 33.04 21.67 -14.61
C LYS A 684 33.76 20.40 -14.20
N ASP A 685 34.66 19.86 -15.08
CA ASP A 685 35.46 18.69 -14.76
C ASP A 685 36.40 18.98 -13.58
N MET A 686 36.47 18.03 -12.64
CA MET A 686 37.54 18.05 -11.65
C MET A 686 38.83 17.57 -12.29
N GLU A 687 39.88 18.35 -12.22
CA GLU A 687 41.24 17.86 -12.53
C GLU A 687 41.52 16.65 -11.64
N SER A 688 41.83 15.52 -12.30
CA SER A 688 41.98 14.22 -11.64
C SER A 688 43.21 14.18 -10.75
N GLU A 689 43.02 14.30 -9.44
CA GLU A 689 43.88 13.65 -8.46
C GLU A 689 43.09 12.57 -7.71
N LYS A 690 43.66 11.38 -7.77
CA LYS A 690 43.18 10.13 -7.23
C LYS A 690 42.82 10.24 -5.76
N VAL A 691 41.56 10.31 -5.45
CA VAL A 691 41.04 9.79 -4.17
C VAL A 691 40.40 8.44 -4.50
N ALA A 692 40.99 7.36 -3.97
CA ALA A 692 40.34 6.05 -3.97
C ALA A 692 38.95 6.21 -3.36
N GLU A 693 37.90 6.06 -4.15
CA GLU A 693 36.53 6.08 -3.72
C GLU A 693 36.31 4.92 -2.74
N ALA A 694 36.48 5.21 -1.45
CA ALA A 694 35.80 4.40 -0.45
C ALA A 694 34.32 4.57 -0.72
N SER A 695 33.62 3.47 -0.93
CA SER A 695 32.20 3.48 -1.13
C SER A 695 31.55 4.39 -0.06
N ARG A 696 30.61 5.23 -0.43
CA ARG A 696 29.80 6.11 0.43
C ARG A 696 29.30 5.38 1.70
N TYR A 697 28.95 4.11 1.55
CA TYR A 697 28.53 3.25 2.65
C TYR A 697 29.70 2.87 3.59
N GLU A 698 30.87 2.63 3.02
CA GLU A 698 32.11 2.35 3.77
C GLU A 698 32.52 3.56 4.62
N LEU A 699 32.43 4.75 4.04
CA LEU A 699 32.74 6.00 4.69
C LEU A 699 31.78 6.29 5.86
N ARG A 700 30.48 6.10 5.66
CA ARG A 700 29.48 6.24 6.71
C ARG A 700 29.66 5.22 7.83
N LYS A 701 29.92 3.97 7.48
CA LYS A 701 30.19 2.91 8.45
C LYS A 701 31.46 3.20 9.26
N ARG A 702 32.53 3.67 8.62
CA ARG A 702 33.77 4.09 9.30
C ARG A 702 33.50 5.27 10.24
N TYR A 703 32.78 6.28 9.77
CA TYR A 703 32.40 7.41 10.62
C TYR A 703 31.59 6.96 11.85
N TRP A 704 30.55 6.15 11.68
CA TRP A 704 29.75 5.67 12.80
C TRP A 704 30.52 4.73 13.73
N THR A 705 31.48 3.97 13.20
CA THR A 705 32.40 3.17 14.04
C THR A 705 33.24 4.07 14.93
N TYR A 706 33.66 5.23 14.44
CA TYR A 706 34.39 6.23 15.21
C TYR A 706 33.47 7.00 16.20
N ALA A 707 32.31 7.48 15.75
CA ALA A 707 31.47 8.41 16.49
C ALA A 707 30.59 7.72 17.55
N LEU A 708 30.09 6.50 17.28
CA LEU A 708 29.12 5.82 18.14
C LEU A 708 29.63 5.59 19.58
N PRO A 709 30.88 5.16 19.84
CA PRO A 709 31.37 5.02 21.22
C PRO A 709 31.36 6.35 22.00
N ILE A 710 31.62 7.47 21.32
CA ILE A 710 31.60 8.81 21.90
C ILE A 710 30.17 9.21 22.27
N ILE A 711 29.22 8.95 21.37
CA ILE A 711 27.79 9.22 21.58
C ILE A 711 27.24 8.33 22.71
N GLN A 712 27.54 7.02 22.70
CA GLN A 712 27.10 6.07 23.71
C GLN A 712 27.64 6.44 25.12
N LYS A 713 28.89 6.85 25.20
CA LYS A 713 29.49 7.30 26.48
C LYS A 713 28.74 8.52 27.05
N ARG A 714 28.36 9.48 26.20
CA ARG A 714 27.61 10.66 26.63
C ARG A 714 26.20 10.30 27.09
N HIS A 715 25.54 9.35 26.41
CA HIS A 715 24.18 8.91 26.68
C HIS A 715 24.10 7.73 27.67
N ALA A 716 25.19 7.34 28.33
CA ALA A 716 25.23 6.18 29.23
C ALA A 716 24.17 6.26 30.37
N HIS A 717 23.86 7.45 30.84
CA HIS A 717 22.88 7.70 31.91
C HIS A 717 21.41 7.43 31.45
N ARG A 718 21.13 7.43 30.11
CA ARG A 718 19.82 7.16 29.54
C ARG A 718 19.74 5.89 28.71
N GLY A 719 20.87 5.35 28.28
CA GLY A 719 20.93 4.21 27.36
C GLY A 719 20.36 4.47 25.96
N THR A 720 20.24 5.74 25.54
CA THR A 720 19.54 6.16 24.31
C THR A 720 20.08 5.48 23.05
N PHE A 721 21.38 5.29 22.93
CA PHE A 721 22.05 4.65 21.79
C PHE A 721 22.67 3.28 22.13
N SER A 722 22.33 2.67 23.28
CA SER A 722 22.97 1.45 23.77
C SER A 722 22.83 0.24 22.81
N ASN A 723 21.74 0.17 22.07
CA ASN A 723 21.44 -0.91 21.12
C ASN A 723 21.78 -0.55 19.65
N CYS A 724 22.44 0.59 19.42
CA CYS A 724 22.84 0.99 18.08
C CYS A 724 24.15 0.33 17.66
N ASN A 725 24.25 -0.01 16.38
CA ASN A 725 25.47 -0.50 15.75
C ASN A 725 25.87 0.43 14.59
N PRO A 726 27.17 0.54 14.26
CA PRO A 726 27.61 1.32 13.10
C PRO A 726 26.99 0.80 11.82
N GLY A 727 26.18 1.63 11.16
CA GLY A 727 25.46 1.32 9.92
C GLY A 727 26.02 2.06 8.73
N THR A 728 25.44 1.80 7.55
CA THR A 728 25.76 2.45 6.27
C THR A 728 24.84 3.65 5.99
N SER A 729 23.83 3.89 6.84
CA SER A 729 22.94 5.06 6.74
C SER A 729 23.68 6.33 7.18
N ASN A 730 23.30 7.48 6.62
CA ASN A 730 23.75 8.77 7.14
C ASN A 730 23.11 9.12 8.49
N THR A 731 22.12 8.36 8.94
CA THR A 731 21.33 8.61 10.15
C THR A 731 21.55 7.49 11.16
N LEU A 732 21.79 7.88 12.40
CA LEU A 732 21.86 7.02 13.57
C LEU A 732 20.80 7.46 14.57
N SER A 733 19.78 6.66 14.83
CA SER A 733 18.65 7.01 15.70
C SER A 733 18.71 6.32 17.05
N GLY A 734 18.58 7.08 18.12
CA GLY A 734 18.49 6.61 19.49
C GLY A 734 17.10 6.82 20.10
N TYR A 735 16.70 5.92 21.01
CA TYR A 735 15.41 5.94 21.69
C TYR A 735 15.61 6.12 23.19
N PHE A 736 14.79 6.95 23.82
CA PHE A 736 14.95 7.34 25.23
C PHE A 736 13.72 6.99 26.11
N GLY A 737 12.97 5.96 25.72
CA GLY A 737 11.91 5.35 26.53
C GLY A 737 10.51 5.95 26.35
N ILE A 738 10.34 7.03 25.59
CA ILE A 738 9.02 7.57 25.25
C ILE A 738 8.63 7.04 23.88
N SER A 739 7.52 6.32 23.80
CA SER A 739 7.05 5.71 22.53
C SER A 739 6.71 6.77 21.49
N GLY A 740 7.23 6.61 20.28
CA GLY A 740 6.98 7.52 19.17
C GLY A 740 7.92 8.72 19.08
N PHE A 741 8.93 8.80 19.94
CA PHE A 741 9.96 9.85 19.90
C PHE A 741 11.35 9.25 19.76
N SER A 742 12.19 9.88 18.96
CA SER A 742 13.59 9.50 18.82
C SER A 742 14.47 10.72 18.61
N ILE A 743 15.75 10.56 18.94
CA ILE A 743 16.80 11.53 18.63
C ILE A 743 17.71 10.92 17.58
N SER A 744 17.95 11.62 16.49
CA SER A 744 18.73 11.14 15.36
C SER A 744 19.96 12.01 15.14
N CYS A 745 21.11 11.38 15.06
CA CYS A 745 22.36 11.98 14.63
C CYS A 745 22.52 11.76 13.12
N ILE A 746 22.73 12.81 12.33
CA ILE A 746 22.82 12.75 10.88
C ILE A 746 24.16 13.29 10.43
N ALA A 747 24.88 12.47 9.65
CA ALA A 747 26.20 12.80 9.11
C ALA A 747 26.12 12.92 7.59
N ASN A 748 26.23 14.13 7.09
CA ASN A 748 26.22 14.46 5.67
C ASN A 748 27.63 14.77 5.14
N TYR A 749 27.76 15.03 3.85
CA TYR A 749 29.02 15.35 3.20
C TYR A 749 29.55 16.73 3.55
N ASP A 750 28.68 17.67 3.92
CA ASP A 750 28.96 19.07 4.16
C ASP A 750 28.41 19.60 5.49
N SER A 751 27.79 18.74 6.28
CA SER A 751 27.14 19.15 7.53
C SER A 751 26.92 17.97 8.47
N ALA A 752 26.70 18.28 9.75
CA ALA A 752 26.16 17.34 10.72
C ALA A 752 24.86 17.92 11.32
N ARG A 753 23.90 17.07 11.65
CA ARG A 753 22.59 17.47 12.13
C ARG A 753 22.09 16.58 13.24
N ILE A 754 21.34 17.15 14.16
CA ILE A 754 20.56 16.44 15.15
C ILE A 754 19.07 16.70 14.87
N ASP A 755 18.28 15.63 14.80
CA ASP A 755 16.84 15.71 14.68
C ASP A 755 16.17 15.10 15.91
N PHE A 756 15.33 15.85 16.59
CA PHE A 756 14.38 15.31 17.53
C PHE A 756 13.08 15.00 16.78
N TYR A 757 12.78 13.73 16.62
CA TYR A 757 11.75 13.22 15.72
C TYR A 757 10.51 12.77 16.50
N MET A 758 9.34 13.24 16.12
CA MET A 758 8.02 12.92 16.66
C MET A 758 7.25 12.07 15.65
N GLY A 759 7.24 10.74 15.85
CA GLY A 759 6.68 9.76 14.93
C GLY A 759 5.75 8.76 15.63
N LYS A 760 4.81 9.22 16.46
CA LYS A 760 3.72 8.38 17.00
C LYS A 760 2.86 7.81 15.86
N GLY A 761 2.11 6.74 16.13
CA GLY A 761 1.29 6.06 15.12
C GLY A 761 0.22 6.94 14.43
N ASP A 762 -0.14 8.08 15.00
CA ASP A 762 -1.16 9.01 14.53
C ASP A 762 -0.55 10.41 14.23
N SER A 763 -0.93 10.98 13.07
CA SER A 763 -0.47 12.31 12.64
C SER A 763 -0.95 13.41 13.61
N ALA A 764 -2.19 13.37 14.08
CA ALA A 764 -2.74 14.38 14.98
C ALA A 764 -1.97 14.43 16.31
N GLN A 765 -1.57 13.27 16.86
CA GLN A 765 -0.75 13.19 18.07
C GLN A 765 0.66 13.76 17.87
N ASN A 766 1.25 13.57 16.69
CA ASN A 766 2.56 14.15 16.37
C ASN A 766 2.51 15.68 16.27
N LYS A 767 1.44 16.20 15.65
CA LYS A 767 1.23 17.63 15.56
C LYS A 767 0.93 18.27 16.92
N ALA A 768 0.13 17.61 17.75
CA ALA A 768 -0.13 18.06 19.13
C ALA A 768 1.15 18.09 19.99
N ALA A 769 2.00 17.05 19.89
CA ALA A 769 3.27 17.04 20.58
C ALA A 769 4.22 18.15 20.09
N PHE A 770 4.24 18.40 18.80
CA PHE A 770 5.00 19.50 18.23
C PHE A 770 4.48 20.86 18.74
N ASP A 771 3.15 21.08 18.72
CA ASP A 771 2.54 22.33 19.14
C ASP A 771 2.81 22.63 20.63
N ILE A 772 2.86 21.61 21.48
CA ILE A 772 3.27 21.73 22.88
C ILE A 772 4.71 22.21 22.99
N LEU A 773 5.64 21.55 22.31
CA LEU A 773 7.05 21.97 22.34
C LEU A 773 7.23 23.36 21.72
N PHE A 774 6.50 23.67 20.67
CA PHE A 774 6.57 24.96 19.97
C PHE A 774 6.03 26.10 20.83
N ALA A 775 5.04 25.85 21.71
CA ALA A 775 4.54 26.82 22.67
C ALA A 775 5.63 27.23 23.69
N HIS A 776 6.62 26.37 23.94
CA HIS A 776 7.78 26.61 24.83
C HIS A 776 9.08 26.85 24.05
N LYS A 777 8.97 27.24 22.77
CA LYS A 777 10.15 27.44 21.89
C LYS A 777 11.17 28.39 22.48
N GLU A 778 10.74 29.58 22.99
CA GLU A 778 11.64 30.59 23.53
C GLU A 778 12.37 30.11 24.78
N GLU A 779 11.72 29.34 25.63
CA GLU A 779 12.29 28.75 26.84
C GLU A 779 13.33 27.69 26.49
N ILE A 780 12.99 26.80 25.55
CA ILE A 780 13.88 25.72 25.07
C ILE A 780 15.13 26.31 24.39
N GLU A 781 14.95 27.28 23.50
CA GLU A 781 16.06 27.94 22.78
C GLU A 781 16.93 28.79 23.72
N THR A 782 16.34 29.41 24.75
CA THR A 782 17.09 30.13 25.79
C THR A 782 17.93 29.18 26.64
N GLU A 783 17.38 28.04 27.07
CA GLU A 783 18.11 27.03 27.81
C GLU A 783 19.27 26.46 27.00
N LEU A 784 19.05 26.20 25.73
CA LEU A 784 20.07 25.66 24.83
C LEU A 784 21.09 26.71 24.38
N GLY A 785 20.77 27.99 24.46
CA GLY A 785 21.62 29.10 23.99
C GLY A 785 21.75 29.12 22.45
N ILE A 786 20.83 28.54 21.72
CA ILE A 786 20.83 28.44 20.26
C ILE A 786 19.41 28.52 19.71
N SER A 787 19.27 28.84 18.41
CA SER A 787 18.01 28.71 17.70
C SER A 787 17.93 27.36 16.99
N LEU A 788 16.77 26.70 17.09
CA LEU A 788 16.46 25.45 16.44
C LEU A 788 15.63 25.69 15.16
N THR A 789 15.72 24.78 14.23
CA THR A 789 14.77 24.73 13.11
C THR A 789 13.58 23.86 13.53
N TRP A 790 12.37 24.41 13.43
CA TRP A 790 11.12 23.79 13.87
C TRP A 790 10.27 23.40 12.67
N GLU A 791 10.02 22.11 12.47
CA GLU A 791 9.33 21.53 11.32
C GLU A 791 8.04 20.83 11.77
N ARG A 792 6.91 21.53 11.71
CA ARG A 792 5.61 20.92 11.99
C ARG A 792 5.21 19.90 10.91
N ALA A 793 5.65 20.14 9.67
CA ALA A 793 5.52 19.26 8.50
C ALA A 793 4.07 18.76 8.33
N ASN A 794 3.12 19.65 8.08
CA ASN A 794 1.68 19.32 8.01
C ASN A 794 1.33 18.27 6.97
N GLU A 795 2.15 18.13 5.94
CA GLU A 795 2.01 17.16 4.84
C GLU A 795 2.57 15.78 5.18
N TYR A 796 3.37 15.67 6.24
CA TYR A 796 3.95 14.42 6.70
C TYR A 796 3.28 13.96 8.00
N LYS A 797 3.33 12.64 8.23
CA LYS A 797 2.81 12.06 9.46
C LYS A 797 3.58 12.52 10.70
N ALA A 798 4.88 12.68 10.58
CA ALA A 798 5.80 13.07 11.64
C ALA A 798 6.00 14.58 11.70
N SER A 799 6.59 15.06 12.81
CA SER A 799 7.09 16.41 13.00
C SER A 799 8.47 16.32 13.67
N TRP A 800 9.31 17.32 13.50
CA TRP A 800 10.65 17.31 14.10
C TRP A 800 11.15 18.71 14.39
N LEU A 801 12.15 18.80 15.24
CA LEU A 801 13.00 19.97 15.41
C LEU A 801 14.44 19.55 15.18
N CYS A 802 15.25 20.45 14.61
CA CYS A 802 16.62 20.10 14.28
C CYS A 802 17.62 21.22 14.55
N TYR A 803 18.89 20.80 14.75
CA TYR A 803 20.01 21.68 14.90
C TYR A 803 21.17 21.25 14.00
N HIS A 804 21.80 22.21 13.32
CA HIS A 804 22.81 21.98 12.30
C HIS A 804 24.19 22.44 12.73
N LEU A 805 25.19 21.67 12.34
CA LEU A 805 26.60 22.07 12.33
C LEU A 805 27.07 22.11 10.87
N TYR A 806 27.43 23.28 10.42
CA TYR A 806 27.92 23.54 9.05
C TYR A 806 29.46 23.53 9.00
N ASP A 807 30.02 23.55 7.80
CA ASP A 807 31.46 23.55 7.53
C ASP A 807 32.19 22.34 8.14
N VAL A 808 31.53 21.18 8.11
CA VAL A 808 32.08 19.88 8.48
C VAL A 808 31.52 18.82 7.55
N GLY A 809 32.26 17.80 7.23
CA GLY A 809 31.78 16.76 6.33
C GLY A 809 32.38 15.39 6.63
N ILE A 810 31.57 14.35 6.37
CA ILE A 810 31.98 12.97 6.57
C ILE A 810 33.16 12.57 5.69
N THR A 811 33.37 13.25 4.56
CA THR A 811 34.47 13.03 3.61
C THR A 811 35.80 13.49 4.15
N ASN A 812 35.84 14.42 5.10
CA ASN A 812 37.04 14.92 5.74
C ASN A 812 37.20 14.32 7.14
N GLU A 813 38.09 13.34 7.29
CA GLU A 813 38.32 12.69 8.58
C GLU A 813 38.78 13.66 9.69
N ALA A 814 39.37 14.80 9.35
CA ALA A 814 39.73 15.84 10.31
C ALA A 814 38.50 16.45 11.02
N ASP A 815 37.34 16.45 10.35
CA ASP A 815 36.09 16.96 10.88
C ASP A 815 35.39 15.96 11.82
N TRP A 816 35.71 14.68 11.74
CA TRP A 816 35.01 13.62 12.47
C TRP A 816 35.00 13.84 13.98
N SER A 817 36.09 14.34 14.54
CA SER A 817 36.16 14.66 15.97
C SER A 817 35.15 15.76 16.35
N ARG A 818 35.04 16.81 15.53
CA ARG A 818 34.13 17.92 15.72
C ARG A 818 32.66 17.46 15.53
N MET A 819 32.40 16.67 14.51
CA MET A 819 31.08 16.10 14.23
C MET A 819 30.63 15.14 15.32
N ALA A 820 31.50 14.22 15.78
CA ALA A 820 31.16 13.25 16.81
C ALA A 820 30.89 13.91 18.19
N LYS A 821 31.68 14.94 18.53
CA LYS A 821 31.42 15.76 19.73
C LYS A 821 30.08 16.50 19.62
N PHE A 822 29.80 17.09 18.45
CA PHE A 822 28.53 17.75 18.18
C PHE A 822 27.35 16.76 18.32
N HIS A 823 27.42 15.59 17.69
CA HIS A 823 26.41 14.57 17.81
C HIS A 823 26.19 14.13 19.27
N ALA A 824 27.26 13.86 20.01
CA ALA A 824 27.17 13.45 21.40
C ALA A 824 26.60 14.54 22.32
N GLU A 825 27.10 15.76 22.20
CA GLU A 825 26.71 16.87 23.06
C GLU A 825 25.31 17.38 22.79
N TRP A 826 24.99 17.67 21.53
CA TRP A 826 23.71 18.32 21.18
C TRP A 826 22.54 17.35 21.18
N SER A 827 22.74 16.07 20.85
CA SER A 827 21.67 15.10 21.03
C SER A 827 21.27 14.93 22.50
N ASP A 828 22.22 15.02 23.43
CA ASP A 828 21.97 14.96 24.87
C ASP A 828 21.30 16.26 25.37
N LYS A 829 21.83 17.43 24.99
CA LYS A 829 21.26 18.73 25.38
C LYS A 829 19.82 18.92 24.89
N ILE A 830 19.55 18.62 23.63
CA ILE A 830 18.19 18.73 23.06
C ILE A 830 17.23 17.79 23.78
N CYS A 831 17.63 16.54 24.03
CA CYS A 831 16.81 15.65 24.84
C CYS A 831 16.50 16.22 26.23
N ASN A 832 17.51 16.80 26.93
CA ASN A 832 17.29 17.40 28.24
C ASN A 832 16.31 18.57 28.21
N ALA A 833 16.44 19.44 27.23
CA ALA A 833 15.61 20.64 27.10
C ALA A 833 14.15 20.35 26.69
N VAL A 834 13.89 19.29 25.88
CA VAL A 834 12.53 19.00 25.39
C VAL A 834 11.75 18.01 26.25
N LEU A 835 12.47 17.10 26.98
CA LEU A 835 11.82 16.05 27.76
C LEU A 835 10.90 16.55 28.88
N PRO A 836 11.19 17.64 29.61
CA PRO A 836 10.31 18.17 30.65
C PRO A 836 8.90 18.49 30.12
N TYR A 837 8.82 19.08 28.94
CA TYR A 837 7.54 19.50 28.32
C TYR A 837 6.76 18.34 27.69
N LEU A 838 7.44 17.22 27.38
CA LEU A 838 6.80 16.01 26.84
C LEU A 838 6.26 15.10 27.93
N GLN A 839 6.77 15.19 29.15
CA GLN A 839 6.24 14.44 30.30
C GLN A 839 4.89 14.98 30.76
N ASP A 840 4.61 16.26 30.56
CA ASP A 840 3.32 16.89 30.85
C ASP A 840 2.28 16.71 29.71
N SER A 841 2.71 16.30 28.52
CA SER A 841 1.86 16.20 27.33
C SER A 841 1.17 14.84 27.11
N ASP A 842 1.55 13.84 27.87
CA ASP A 842 0.79 12.61 27.94
C ASP A 842 -0.37 12.86 28.93
N ASP A 843 -1.57 12.97 28.38
CA ASP A 843 -2.84 13.06 29.09
C ASP A 843 -2.80 12.25 30.40
N ASP A 844 -2.55 12.94 31.51
CA ASP A 844 -2.43 12.35 32.85
C ASP A 844 -3.71 11.60 33.24
N GLY A 845 -4.85 12.03 32.71
CA GLY A 845 -6.12 11.36 32.81
C GLY A 845 -6.17 10.00 32.12
N SER A 846 -5.55 9.84 30.95
CA SER A 846 -5.54 8.57 30.23
C SER A 846 -4.58 7.56 30.86
N LYS A 847 -3.40 7.97 31.31
CA LYS A 847 -2.45 7.10 32.04
C LYS A 847 -2.97 6.72 33.40
N GLN A 848 -3.54 7.66 34.14
CA GLN A 848 -4.18 7.41 35.42
C GLN A 848 -5.34 6.44 35.24
N ARG A 849 -6.20 6.65 34.25
CA ARG A 849 -7.29 5.74 33.90
C ARG A 849 -6.81 4.32 33.58
N ILE A 850 -5.75 4.16 32.77
CA ILE A 850 -5.16 2.84 32.48
C ILE A 850 -4.61 2.20 33.77
N THR A 851 -4.03 2.98 34.66
CA THR A 851 -3.48 2.53 35.94
C THR A 851 -4.58 2.11 36.89
N ASP A 852 -5.66 2.88 37.01
CA ASP A 852 -6.82 2.59 37.85
C ASP A 852 -7.50 1.30 37.38
N ILE A 853 -7.71 1.16 36.06
CA ILE A 853 -8.24 -0.07 35.47
C ILE A 853 -7.30 -1.25 35.77
N ALA A 854 -6.00 -1.10 35.60
CA ALA A 854 -5.05 -2.17 35.92
C ALA A 854 -5.11 -2.58 37.39
N GLY A 855 -5.41 -1.66 38.31
CA GLY A 855 -5.70 -1.94 39.71
C GLY A 855 -6.93 -2.86 39.88
N ILE A 856 -8.04 -2.47 39.25
CA ILE A 856 -9.30 -3.25 39.25
C ILE A 856 -9.10 -4.65 38.62
N LEU A 857 -8.34 -4.74 37.51
CA LEU A 857 -8.06 -6.01 36.84
C LEU A 857 -7.23 -6.96 37.74
N ARG A 858 -6.24 -6.43 38.47
CA ARG A 858 -5.42 -7.21 39.42
C ARG A 858 -6.26 -7.69 40.60
N GLU A 859 -7.09 -6.84 41.16
CA GLU A 859 -7.97 -7.18 42.25
C GLU A 859 -8.92 -8.33 41.86
N TRP A 860 -9.47 -8.29 40.66
CA TRP A 860 -10.28 -9.39 40.14
C TRP A 860 -9.53 -10.72 40.07
N THR A 861 -8.23 -10.72 39.61
CA THR A 861 -7.45 -11.97 39.53
C THR A 861 -7.19 -12.59 40.90
N VAL A 862 -7.08 -11.81 41.95
CA VAL A 862 -6.91 -12.29 43.35
C VAL A 862 -8.20 -12.95 43.88
N GLU A 863 -9.37 -12.47 43.47
CA GLU A 863 -10.65 -12.95 43.96
C GLU A 863 -11.14 -14.26 43.27
N GLN A 864 -10.52 -14.68 42.16
CA GLN A 864 -10.97 -15.83 41.40
C GLN A 864 -10.28 -17.14 41.78
N SER A 865 -10.97 -18.10 42.30
CA SER A 865 -10.42 -19.41 42.72
C SER A 865 -9.86 -20.28 41.56
N ALA A 866 -10.29 -20.04 40.34
CA ALA A 866 -9.80 -20.73 39.14
C ALA A 866 -8.56 -20.12 38.53
N VAL A 867 -8.06 -19.02 39.08
CA VAL A 867 -6.97 -18.19 38.53
C VAL A 867 -5.79 -18.17 39.51
N ASN A 868 -4.61 -18.47 39.03
CA ASN A 868 -3.37 -18.29 39.79
C ASN A 868 -2.74 -16.95 39.40
N GLU A 869 -2.70 -16.00 40.31
CA GLU A 869 -2.17 -14.66 40.10
C GLU A 869 -0.64 -14.65 39.93
N ASN A 870 -0.13 -13.80 39.05
CA ASN A 870 1.31 -13.54 38.94
C ASN A 870 1.56 -12.02 38.93
N LEU A 871 1.33 -11.38 40.08
CA LEU A 871 1.39 -9.93 40.25
C LEU A 871 2.77 -9.35 39.96
N ALA A 872 3.85 -10.11 40.20
CA ALA A 872 5.22 -9.69 39.96
C ALA A 872 5.52 -9.41 38.45
N LYS A 873 4.71 -9.98 37.55
CA LYS A 873 4.85 -9.81 36.08
C LYS A 873 3.74 -8.95 35.48
N CYS A 874 2.90 -8.33 36.29
CA CYS A 874 1.89 -7.39 35.87
C CYS A 874 2.46 -5.98 35.72
N ASN A 875 1.92 -5.23 34.76
CA ASN A 875 2.18 -3.80 34.58
C ASN A 875 0.88 -3.06 34.24
N ARG A 876 0.92 -1.79 33.95
CA ARG A 876 -0.29 -1.00 33.65
C ARG A 876 -1.08 -1.48 32.41
N THR A 877 -0.41 -2.15 31.46
CA THR A 877 -0.98 -2.61 30.19
C THR A 877 -1.40 -4.07 30.25
N TYR A 878 -0.69 -4.90 31.02
CA TYR A 878 -0.87 -6.34 31.08
C TYR A 878 -1.05 -6.79 32.52
N THR A 879 -2.22 -7.38 32.81
CA THR A 879 -2.45 -8.15 34.03
C THR A 879 -2.36 -9.63 33.68
N ARG A 880 -1.43 -10.36 34.31
CA ARG A 880 -1.05 -11.73 33.98
C ARG A 880 -1.46 -12.71 35.04
N PHE A 881 -1.97 -13.86 34.58
CA PHE A 881 -2.36 -14.96 35.44
C PHE A 881 -2.24 -16.30 34.68
N THR A 882 -2.24 -17.39 35.44
CA THR A 882 -2.35 -18.75 34.93
C THR A 882 -3.64 -19.38 35.45
N THR A 883 -4.06 -20.49 34.87
CA THR A 883 -5.24 -21.27 35.31
C THR A 883 -4.82 -22.69 35.63
N ASN A 884 -5.51 -23.36 36.49
CA ASN A 884 -5.23 -24.76 36.79
C ASN A 884 -5.43 -25.65 35.55
N GLY A 885 -6.47 -25.38 34.74
CA GLY A 885 -6.76 -26.15 33.53
C GLY A 885 -5.64 -26.06 32.46
N MET A 886 -5.12 -24.87 32.20
CA MET A 886 -4.03 -24.70 31.23
C MET A 886 -2.69 -25.13 31.81
N SER A 887 -2.42 -25.01 33.14
CA SER A 887 -1.20 -25.50 33.77
C SER A 887 -1.07 -27.04 33.74
N GLU A 888 -2.19 -27.76 33.64
CA GLU A 888 -2.15 -29.20 33.37
C GLU A 888 -1.70 -29.55 31.94
N ILE A 889 -1.95 -28.63 30.98
CA ILE A 889 -1.56 -28.79 29.57
C ILE A 889 -0.15 -28.23 29.32
N LEU A 890 0.16 -27.09 29.90
CA LEU A 890 1.44 -26.37 29.80
C LEU A 890 2.03 -26.16 31.20
N PRO A 891 2.65 -27.19 31.79
CA PRO A 891 3.19 -27.12 33.16
C PRO A 891 4.41 -26.19 33.23
N ASP A 892 4.71 -25.72 34.43
CA ASP A 892 5.91 -24.95 34.71
C ASP A 892 7.18 -25.78 34.45
N ILE A 893 8.23 -25.11 33.98
CA ILE A 893 9.53 -25.77 33.70
C ILE A 893 10.58 -25.21 34.67
N PRO A 894 10.79 -25.85 35.81
CA PRO A 894 11.72 -25.37 36.81
C PRO A 894 13.17 -25.22 36.30
N GLY A 895 13.76 -24.06 36.55
CA GLY A 895 15.13 -23.77 36.11
C GLY A 895 15.32 -23.41 34.65
N ALA A 896 14.25 -23.28 33.88
CA ALA A 896 14.28 -22.88 32.47
C ALA A 896 13.50 -21.56 32.25
N PRO A 897 14.04 -20.39 32.57
CA PRO A 897 13.30 -19.14 32.56
C PRO A 897 12.76 -18.78 31.18
N SER A 898 11.46 -18.51 31.11
CA SER A 898 10.74 -18.07 29.92
C SER A 898 11.12 -16.65 29.48
N GLY A 899 10.50 -16.16 28.44
CA GLY A 899 10.63 -14.77 27.98
C GLY A 899 10.19 -13.73 29.02
N TRP A 900 9.40 -14.12 30.04
CA TRP A 900 9.04 -13.27 31.18
C TRP A 900 10.01 -13.42 32.36
N ASN A 901 11.07 -14.22 32.25
CA ASN A 901 11.98 -14.58 33.32
C ASN A 901 11.25 -15.23 34.53
N THR A 902 10.40 -16.20 34.25
CA THR A 902 9.69 -17.08 35.18
C THR A 902 9.73 -18.49 34.67
N ASP A 903 9.45 -19.48 35.52
CA ASP A 903 9.31 -20.88 35.14
C ASP A 903 8.02 -21.14 34.35
N ASN A 904 7.05 -20.21 34.35
CA ASN A 904 5.85 -20.27 33.54
C ASN A 904 6.17 -19.90 32.09
N HIS A 905 5.80 -20.77 31.15
CA HIS A 905 5.99 -20.55 29.71
C HIS A 905 4.71 -20.11 29.00
N TYR A 906 3.61 -19.95 29.70
CA TYR A 906 2.39 -19.31 29.21
C TYR A 906 1.83 -18.36 30.29
N PHE A 907 1.07 -17.37 29.79
CA PHE A 907 0.19 -16.54 30.60
C PHE A 907 -1.08 -16.22 29.85
N TYR A 908 -2.18 -16.16 30.60
CA TYR A 908 -3.30 -15.34 30.18
C TYR A 908 -2.98 -13.89 30.52
N GLU A 909 -3.07 -13.04 29.50
CA GLU A 909 -2.81 -11.60 29.61
C GLU A 909 -4.11 -10.83 29.39
N ILE A 910 -4.62 -10.15 30.41
CA ILE A 910 -5.66 -9.13 30.25
C ILE A 910 -4.96 -7.89 29.71
N VAL A 911 -5.28 -7.52 28.47
CA VAL A 911 -4.63 -6.44 27.74
C VAL A 911 -5.47 -5.18 27.79
N ASN A 912 -4.99 -4.15 28.51
CA ASN A 912 -5.60 -2.84 28.64
C ASN A 912 -4.62 -1.76 28.12
N ARG A 913 -4.69 -1.42 26.83
CA ARG A 913 -3.76 -0.45 26.20
C ARG A 913 -4.31 0.97 26.17
N THR A 914 -5.62 1.12 26.13
CA THR A 914 -6.25 2.42 25.84
C THR A 914 -7.07 2.98 27.00
N GLY A 915 -7.33 2.18 28.04
CA GLY A 915 -8.30 2.53 29.09
C GLY A 915 -9.76 2.58 28.65
N LYS A 916 -10.05 2.22 27.39
CA LYS A 916 -11.40 2.20 26.80
C LYS A 916 -11.95 0.80 26.60
N ASN A 917 -11.07 -0.18 26.49
CA ASN A 917 -11.43 -1.58 26.30
C ASN A 917 -10.33 -2.50 26.81
N PHE A 918 -10.70 -3.76 27.09
CA PHE A 918 -9.76 -4.83 27.35
C PHE A 918 -10.19 -6.13 26.69
N TYR A 919 -9.27 -7.06 26.56
CA TYR A 919 -9.51 -8.44 26.16
C TYR A 919 -8.49 -9.34 26.85
N VAL A 920 -8.77 -10.65 26.91
CA VAL A 920 -7.82 -11.64 27.42
C VAL A 920 -7.24 -12.45 26.27
N GLN A 921 -5.94 -12.71 26.32
CA GLN A 921 -5.26 -13.58 25.37
C GLN A 921 -4.37 -14.60 26.06
N CYS A 922 -4.25 -15.81 25.51
CA CYS A 922 -3.28 -16.81 25.96
C CYS A 922 -1.98 -16.62 25.17
N ALA A 923 -0.90 -16.19 25.84
CA ALA A 923 0.40 -15.99 25.25
C ALA A 923 1.36 -17.08 25.73
N VAL A 924 2.17 -17.66 24.80
CA VAL A 924 3.15 -18.72 25.07
C VAL A 924 4.53 -18.26 24.62
N SER A 925 5.56 -18.49 25.46
CA SER A 925 6.96 -18.18 25.18
C SER A 925 7.74 -19.43 24.77
N SER A 926 8.54 -19.36 23.72
CA SER A 926 9.41 -20.47 23.27
C SER A 926 10.84 -20.39 23.84
N ARG A 927 11.11 -19.45 24.71
CA ARG A 927 12.47 -19.30 25.27
C ARG A 927 12.74 -20.44 26.27
N ASN A 928 13.82 -21.18 26.07
CA ASN A 928 14.30 -22.26 26.96
C ASN A 928 13.30 -23.42 27.16
N ILE A 929 12.39 -23.69 26.20
CA ILE A 929 11.47 -24.83 26.30
C ILE A 929 12.13 -26.11 25.79
N PRO A 930 11.91 -27.27 26.45
CA PRO A 930 12.31 -28.58 25.96
C PRO A 930 11.49 -28.99 24.72
N ASP A 931 11.99 -30.00 23.99
CA ASP A 931 11.38 -30.46 22.75
C ASP A 931 9.98 -31.06 22.95
N ASP A 932 9.74 -31.76 24.04
CA ASP A 932 8.44 -32.31 24.43
C ASP A 932 7.42 -31.18 24.70
N PHE A 933 7.83 -30.12 25.39
CA PHE A 933 6.98 -28.96 25.62
C PHE A 933 6.73 -28.21 24.31
N ARG A 934 7.73 -28.14 23.45
CA ARG A 934 7.57 -27.57 22.09
C ARG A 934 6.57 -28.35 21.26
N ALA A 935 6.60 -29.68 21.33
CA ALA A 935 5.64 -30.53 20.64
C ALA A 935 4.20 -30.27 21.10
N ILE A 936 4.01 -30.06 22.42
CA ILE A 936 2.70 -29.64 22.95
C ILE A 936 2.27 -28.29 22.37
N CYS A 937 3.16 -27.30 22.36
CA CYS A 937 2.87 -25.99 21.76
C CYS A 937 2.54 -26.05 20.27
N ASP A 938 3.24 -26.89 19.52
CA ASP A 938 2.98 -27.08 18.09
C ASP A 938 1.63 -27.78 17.85
N ARG A 939 1.27 -28.74 18.68
CA ARG A 939 -0.05 -29.39 18.67
C ARG A 939 -1.20 -28.45 19.05
N ILE A 940 -0.99 -27.56 20.03
CA ILE A 940 -1.96 -26.48 20.31
C ILE A 940 -2.14 -25.58 19.09
N ASN A 941 -1.04 -25.28 18.37
CA ASN A 941 -1.09 -24.44 17.18
C ASN A 941 -1.79 -25.11 15.97
N GLU A 942 -1.83 -26.43 15.89
CA GLU A 942 -2.64 -27.16 14.89
C GLU A 942 -4.14 -26.96 15.12
N PHE A 943 -4.60 -27.01 16.38
CA PHE A 943 -6.01 -26.84 16.73
C PHE A 943 -6.45 -25.38 16.78
N TYR A 944 -5.56 -24.48 17.22
CA TYR A 944 -5.79 -23.06 17.39
C TYR A 944 -4.60 -22.27 16.83
N PRO A 945 -4.53 -22.07 15.49
CA PRO A 945 -3.40 -21.42 14.84
C PRO A 945 -3.18 -20.00 15.35
N ALA A 946 -1.95 -19.71 15.74
CA ALA A 946 -1.54 -18.36 16.09
C ALA A 946 -1.54 -17.45 14.84
N LYS A 947 -1.96 -16.20 14.98
CA LYS A 947 -2.14 -15.24 13.86
C LYS A 947 -0.84 -14.96 13.08
N TYR A 948 0.33 -15.11 13.71
CA TYR A 948 1.64 -14.91 13.11
C TYR A 948 2.59 -16.02 13.55
N VAL A 949 2.86 -16.98 12.68
CA VAL A 949 3.82 -18.07 12.92
C VAL A 949 5.04 -17.87 12.04
N LYS A 950 6.19 -17.45 12.63
CA LYS A 950 7.50 -17.60 12.01
C LYS A 950 8.14 -18.88 12.49
N GLY A 951 8.98 -19.55 11.67
CA GLY A 951 9.62 -20.83 12.01
C GLY A 951 10.36 -20.81 13.36
N ASN A 952 11.09 -19.73 13.68
CA ASN A 952 11.65 -19.46 15.00
C ASN A 952 10.78 -18.43 15.72
N TRP A 953 9.68 -18.90 16.28
CA TRP A 953 8.82 -18.04 17.06
C TRP A 953 9.37 -17.81 18.49
N GLN A 954 9.28 -16.60 18.96
CA GLN A 954 9.56 -16.25 20.36
C GLN A 954 8.29 -16.21 21.19
N TRP A 955 7.17 -15.85 20.57
CA TRP A 955 5.86 -15.72 21.19
C TRP A 955 4.76 -16.22 20.24
N ARG A 956 3.79 -16.95 20.80
CA ARG A 956 2.54 -17.34 20.12
C ARG A 956 1.34 -16.90 20.95
N THR A 957 0.23 -16.56 20.28
CA THR A 957 -1.05 -16.25 20.92
C THR A 957 -2.10 -17.17 20.33
N HIS A 958 -2.61 -18.11 21.11
CA HIS A 958 -3.54 -19.16 20.65
C HIS A 958 -5.01 -18.88 20.95
N PHE A 959 -5.30 -17.98 21.87
CA PHE A 959 -6.64 -17.61 22.28
C PHE A 959 -6.76 -16.10 22.39
N LYS A 960 -7.92 -15.56 22.06
CA LYS A 960 -8.27 -14.18 22.33
C LYS A 960 -9.76 -14.11 22.62
N SER A 961 -10.14 -13.61 23.82
CA SER A 961 -11.53 -13.38 24.19
C SER A 961 -12.19 -12.28 23.36
N THR A 962 -13.49 -12.17 23.45
CA THR A 962 -14.24 -11.01 23.00
C THR A 962 -13.66 -9.73 23.63
N THR A 963 -13.51 -8.68 22.82
CA THR A 963 -13.04 -7.37 23.33
C THR A 963 -14.17 -6.67 24.08
N MET A 964 -13.94 -6.37 25.35
CA MET A 964 -14.91 -5.73 26.25
C MET A 964 -14.65 -4.23 26.31
N SER A 965 -15.68 -3.42 26.08
CA SER A 965 -15.63 -1.96 26.27
C SER A 965 -15.67 -1.60 27.77
N ILE A 966 -15.03 -0.50 28.15
CA ILE A 966 -15.06 0.07 29.50
C ILE A 966 -15.77 1.41 29.42
N ASP A 967 -16.86 1.54 30.18
CA ASP A 967 -17.68 2.76 30.22
C ASP A 967 -16.86 3.92 30.84
N GLU A 968 -17.31 5.17 30.61
CA GLU A 968 -16.64 6.35 31.18
C GLU A 968 -16.66 6.33 32.70
N GLU A 969 -17.72 5.86 33.30
CA GLU A 969 -17.81 5.53 34.74
C GLU A 969 -17.08 4.21 35.00
N LEU A 970 -15.93 4.26 35.69
CA LEU A 970 -15.13 3.08 36.10
C LEU A 970 -15.85 2.23 37.17
N SER A 971 -17.00 1.60 36.80
CA SER A 971 -17.69 0.70 37.73
C SER A 971 -16.96 -0.64 37.82
N LYS A 972 -16.42 -0.93 39.00
CA LYS A 972 -15.73 -2.18 39.35
C LYS A 972 -16.64 -3.40 39.08
N GLU A 973 -17.90 -3.33 39.44
CA GLU A 973 -18.88 -4.42 39.30
C GLU A 973 -19.13 -4.74 37.82
N LYS A 974 -19.24 -3.72 36.97
CA LYS A 974 -19.40 -3.88 35.51
C LYS A 974 -18.14 -4.49 34.86
N ILE A 975 -16.95 -4.06 35.27
CA ILE A 975 -15.67 -4.63 34.79
C ILE A 975 -15.56 -6.08 35.22
N PHE A 976 -15.89 -6.42 36.50
CA PHE A 976 -15.86 -7.78 37.02
C PHE A 976 -16.85 -8.70 36.29
N SER A 977 -18.06 -8.22 35.99
CA SER A 977 -19.06 -8.97 35.19
C SER A 977 -18.51 -9.30 33.79
N LYS A 978 -17.86 -8.35 33.14
CA LYS A 978 -17.23 -8.54 31.80
C LYS A 978 -16.03 -9.50 31.88
N LEU A 979 -15.23 -9.44 32.93
CA LEU A 979 -14.13 -10.37 33.18
C LEU A 979 -14.58 -11.78 33.45
N LYS A 980 -15.72 -11.94 34.17
CA LYS A 980 -16.35 -13.25 34.39
C LYS A 980 -16.76 -13.87 33.05
N GLN A 981 -17.30 -13.09 32.15
CA GLN A 981 -17.63 -13.57 30.79
C GLN A 981 -16.35 -14.00 30.04
N CYS A 982 -15.25 -13.23 30.12
CA CYS A 982 -13.97 -13.65 29.54
C CYS A 982 -13.42 -14.94 30.17
N LEU A 983 -13.61 -15.14 31.49
CA LEU A 983 -13.20 -16.37 32.18
C LEU A 983 -14.03 -17.57 31.71
N GLU A 984 -15.31 -17.40 31.48
CA GLU A 984 -16.16 -18.46 30.89
C GLU A 984 -15.68 -18.87 29.48
N GLU A 985 -15.28 -17.87 28.65
CA GLU A 985 -14.68 -18.16 27.34
C GLU A 985 -13.35 -18.91 27.47
N ILE A 986 -12.51 -18.57 28.45
CA ILE A 986 -11.22 -19.25 28.72
C ILE A 986 -11.49 -20.70 29.16
N LEU A 987 -12.35 -20.93 30.12
CA LEU A 987 -12.63 -22.27 30.65
C LEU A 987 -13.24 -23.18 29.56
N LYS A 988 -14.08 -22.62 28.68
CA LYS A 988 -14.58 -23.32 27.51
C LYS A 988 -13.45 -23.68 26.53
N PHE A 989 -12.56 -22.72 26.23
CA PHE A 989 -11.38 -22.97 25.37
C PHE A 989 -10.50 -24.07 25.95
N GLU A 990 -10.22 -24.07 27.24
CA GLU A 990 -9.40 -25.10 27.91
C GLU A 990 -10.06 -26.48 27.87
N ALA A 991 -11.35 -26.56 28.11
CA ALA A 991 -12.09 -27.81 28.04
C ALA A 991 -12.09 -28.40 26.61
N GLU A 992 -12.30 -27.55 25.60
CA GLU A 992 -12.23 -27.95 24.19
C GLU A 992 -10.81 -28.40 23.80
N LEU A 993 -9.79 -27.65 24.23
CA LEU A 993 -8.40 -27.97 23.95
C LEU A 993 -8.01 -29.33 24.60
N LYS A 994 -8.36 -29.52 25.87
CA LYS A 994 -8.11 -30.77 26.59
C LYS A 994 -8.81 -31.96 25.92
N SER A 995 -10.04 -31.81 25.48
CA SER A 995 -10.78 -32.84 24.75
C SER A 995 -10.09 -33.22 23.43
N LYS A 996 -9.63 -32.21 22.65
CA LYS A 996 -8.91 -32.41 21.38
C LYS A 996 -7.53 -33.07 21.60
N MET A 997 -6.84 -32.70 22.67
CA MET A 997 -5.55 -33.30 23.03
C MET A 997 -5.67 -34.78 23.42
N LEU A 998 -6.77 -35.16 24.10
CA LEU A 998 -7.06 -36.54 24.53
C LEU A 998 -7.62 -37.42 23.40
N SER A 999 -8.31 -36.85 22.41
CA SER A 999 -8.96 -37.63 21.32
C SER A 999 -8.01 -38.10 20.23
N GLN A 1000 -6.75 -37.67 20.24
CA GLN A 1000 -5.73 -38.02 19.25
C GLN A 1000 -4.41 -38.55 19.88
N GLY A 1001 -4.47 -38.97 21.17
CA GLY A 1001 -3.38 -39.59 21.92
C GLY A 1001 -3.28 -41.08 21.74
#